data_7978f078b9e1959b541da9da2ccaddb0
#
_entry.id   7978f078b9e1959b541da9da2ccaddb0
#
_cell.length_a   1.000
_cell.length_b   1.000
_cell.length_c   1.000
_cell.angle_alpha   90.00
_cell.angle_beta   90.00
_cell.angle_gamma   90.00
#
_symmetry.space_group_name_H-M   'P 1'
#
loop_
_entity.id
_entity.type
_entity.pdbx_description
1 polymer ?
#
loop_
_entity_poly.entity_id
_entity_poly.type
_entity_poly.pdbx_seq_one_letter_code
_entity_poly.pdbx_strand_id
1 'polypeptide(L)'
;LVKTREGRPIKIEPNNDASFNGATNARVQASVLSLYDGARMHSPMMDGAAASWAEALVKAQSLLTANSVVLTRTVISPALKTAISKLGLRHVSVDAVSQSNRADVYEALTGVRALPTIELAKARLVFAVGADFLGDWGGENLNGAYAAARKPGSDMLRHIQAESGLSISGANADVRIKAKVSEYESVLAHVYNKVANAAGVATVSAPALREDIKLSVEGVANELIAAGSGSLVLNGLNSASAEKLAAKTNELLASAAFNMSKLDFTATGSDSDFAALLEDIKSGAVTSVLTLDTNVLHFSTAMASLADKVSLVSIADRLDETASKAVVALPMSHYLEAWSDAAPVSGIYTVGQPTISPLFNSKSAVEIVNTLAGGSESAVDLIKASAASGSSSKSWNALLHDGFADIASEEVASGSIDMSGVAVSAPLKGLEFYTYTKAGMGAGNNANNPWTYELPDPVTRLSWDNYVVMSAADAVAFGVEVKAQSNGSMNGTTINITVDGTTLENVPVWIQPGQTQGSIGLALGYGRTEAGKVGNNVGVNANELLAPAVNYAEATVVASEVEHGFASVQLAHTMMGRKIVNEINLPTFLSGNAKEWNEKPTFESYKGPLTSFEANLWDDQDHETSHMWNMSIDLNSCTGCGACVVACSLENNVPVVGKDEVRRHRDMHWLRIDRYYSSDMTNEVAEEEGVGAIEKYAKMEVPSESPSV
;
A
#
# COMPACT_ATOMS: atom_id res chain seq x y z
N LEU A 1 9.64 -3.87 17.71
CA LEU A 1 10.97 -4.14 18.30
C LEU A 1 12.07 -3.81 17.29
N VAL A 2 13.27 -3.48 17.76
CA VAL A 2 14.41 -3.10 16.90
C VAL A 2 15.59 -4.01 17.21
N LYS A 3 16.06 -4.74 16.19
CA LYS A 3 17.29 -5.51 16.28
C LYS A 3 18.48 -4.59 16.04
N THR A 4 19.48 -4.65 16.94
CA THR A 4 20.71 -3.87 16.84
C THR A 4 21.94 -4.77 16.77
N ARG A 5 22.97 -4.29 16.08
CA ARG A 5 24.31 -4.92 16.08
C ARG A 5 25.34 -3.84 16.39
N GLU A 6 26.12 -4.04 17.42
CA GLU A 6 27.12 -3.06 17.89
C GLU A 6 26.54 -1.65 18.07
N GLY A 7 25.32 -1.56 18.63
CA GLY A 7 24.61 -0.30 18.82
C GLY A 7 23.96 0.31 17.57
N ARG A 8 24.01 -0.37 16.43
CA ARG A 8 23.39 0.10 15.17
C ARG A 8 22.06 -0.61 14.91
N PRO A 9 20.95 0.10 14.72
CA PRO A 9 19.70 -0.49 14.23
C PRO A 9 19.88 -1.15 12.87
N ILE A 10 19.47 -2.41 12.73
CA ILE A 10 19.61 -3.17 11.48
C ILE A 10 18.32 -3.79 10.98
N LYS A 11 17.29 -3.95 11.84
CA LYS A 11 16.03 -4.59 11.43
C LYS A 11 14.90 -4.22 12.38
N ILE A 12 13.68 -4.16 11.83
CA ILE A 12 12.44 -3.99 12.59
C ILE A 12 11.77 -5.36 12.72
N GLU A 13 11.41 -5.73 13.93
CA GLU A 13 10.65 -6.93 14.25
C GLU A 13 9.25 -6.58 14.74
N PRO A 14 8.23 -7.38 14.42
CA PRO A 14 6.91 -7.19 14.99
C PRO A 14 6.94 -7.41 16.50
N ASN A 15 6.01 -6.77 17.22
CA ASN A 15 5.77 -7.07 18.62
C ASN A 15 4.65 -8.11 18.72
N ASN A 16 5.01 -9.38 18.87
CA ASN A 16 4.07 -10.50 18.90
C ASN A 16 3.23 -10.56 20.16
N ASP A 17 3.63 -9.83 21.22
CA ASP A 17 2.88 -9.76 22.48
C ASP A 17 1.78 -8.70 22.43
N ALA A 18 1.77 -7.86 21.40
CA ALA A 18 0.76 -6.83 21.22
C ALA A 18 -0.61 -7.44 20.91
N SER A 19 -1.65 -6.94 21.56
CA SER A 19 -3.05 -7.41 21.43
C SER A 19 -3.65 -7.27 20.02
N PHE A 20 -2.99 -6.53 19.14
CA PHE A 20 -3.44 -6.25 17.76
C PHE A 20 -2.55 -6.87 16.69
N ASN A 21 -1.83 -7.94 16.99
CA ASN A 21 -1.00 -8.71 16.04
C ASN A 21 -0.14 -7.82 15.12
N GLY A 22 0.88 -7.18 15.70
CA GLY A 22 1.82 -6.37 14.93
C GLY A 22 2.48 -7.19 13.81
N ALA A 23 2.39 -6.70 12.59
CA ALA A 23 3.12 -7.23 11.45
C ALA A 23 4.07 -6.16 10.90
N THR A 24 4.95 -6.54 9.98
CA THR A 24 5.82 -5.61 9.26
C THR A 24 5.59 -5.76 7.76
N ASN A 25 5.84 -4.69 7.01
CA ASN A 25 5.83 -4.71 5.56
C ASN A 25 7.21 -4.31 4.99
N ALA A 26 7.34 -4.31 3.68
CA ALA A 26 8.60 -3.99 3.01
C ALA A 26 9.11 -2.58 3.36
N ARG A 27 8.21 -1.58 3.43
CA ARG A 27 8.58 -0.19 3.77
C ARG A 27 9.03 -0.04 5.22
N VAL A 28 8.34 -0.71 6.16
CA VAL A 28 8.74 -0.73 7.57
C VAL A 28 10.13 -1.36 7.71
N GLN A 29 10.40 -2.46 7.03
CA GLN A 29 11.73 -3.07 7.03
C GLN A 29 12.77 -2.10 6.44
N ALA A 30 12.52 -1.56 5.25
CA ALA A 30 13.43 -0.64 4.57
C ALA A 30 13.68 0.68 5.32
N SER A 31 12.77 1.12 6.19
CA SER A 31 12.85 2.39 6.90
C SER A 31 14.11 2.54 7.77
N VAL A 32 14.72 1.44 8.18
CA VAL A 32 16.00 1.44 8.90
C VAL A 32 17.09 2.11 8.08
N LEU A 33 17.11 1.92 6.76
CA LEU A 33 18.12 2.56 5.88
C LEU A 33 17.93 4.08 5.83
N SER A 34 16.69 4.57 5.94
CA SER A 34 16.39 6.00 5.97
C SER A 34 17.04 6.72 7.17
N LEU A 35 17.34 6.01 8.26
CA LEU A 35 18.10 6.53 9.39
C LEU A 35 19.49 7.03 8.97
N TYR A 36 20.14 6.30 8.05
CA TYR A 36 21.50 6.55 7.57
C TYR A 36 21.55 7.38 6.27
N ASP A 37 20.40 7.88 5.82
CA ASP A 37 20.31 8.66 4.59
C ASP A 37 21.03 10.00 4.72
N GLY A 38 22.04 10.23 3.87
CA GLY A 38 22.80 11.49 3.84
C GLY A 38 22.01 12.70 3.30
N ALA A 39 20.80 12.49 2.74
CA ALA A 39 19.91 13.56 2.32
C ALA A 39 19.06 14.13 3.48
N ARG A 40 19.13 13.56 4.67
CA ARG A 40 18.47 14.13 5.87
C ARG A 40 19.04 15.50 6.22
N MET A 41 18.20 16.38 6.74
CA MET A 41 18.65 17.69 7.23
C MET A 41 19.57 17.54 8.45
N HIS A 42 20.76 18.15 8.37
CA HIS A 42 21.76 18.08 9.43
C HIS A 42 21.57 19.17 10.50
N SER A 43 20.90 20.28 10.16
CA SER A 43 20.63 21.42 11.03
C SER A 43 19.41 22.18 10.52
N PRO A 44 18.80 23.09 11.32
CA PRO A 44 17.78 24.00 10.83
C PRO A 44 18.27 24.83 9.65
N MET A 45 17.35 25.16 8.74
CA MET A 45 17.61 25.98 7.55
C MET A 45 16.72 27.21 7.57
N MET A 46 17.25 28.34 7.13
CA MET A 46 16.52 29.59 6.92
C MET A 46 16.90 30.16 5.56
N ASP A 47 15.94 30.47 4.73
CA ASP A 47 16.15 31.01 3.38
C ASP A 47 17.21 30.22 2.58
N GLY A 48 17.20 28.90 2.72
CA GLY A 48 18.12 27.96 2.05
C GLY A 48 19.52 27.86 2.69
N ALA A 49 19.80 28.55 3.79
CA ALA A 49 21.07 28.51 4.50
C ALA A 49 20.95 27.85 5.89
N ALA A 50 22.02 27.17 6.34
CA ALA A 50 22.06 26.58 7.69
C ALA A 50 21.96 27.63 8.76
N ALA A 51 21.15 27.38 9.80
CA ALA A 51 20.91 28.28 10.91
C ALA A 51 21.00 27.53 12.25
N SER A 52 21.14 28.32 13.35
CA SER A 52 21.00 27.75 14.68
C SER A 52 19.51 27.44 15.01
N TRP A 53 19.26 26.53 15.95
CA TRP A 53 17.93 26.31 16.48
C TRP A 53 17.26 27.53 17.05
N ALA A 54 18.06 28.39 17.78
CA ALA A 54 17.53 29.59 18.39
C ALA A 54 17.03 30.60 17.33
N GLU A 55 17.81 30.83 16.29
CA GLU A 55 17.44 31.75 15.19
C GLU A 55 16.25 31.21 14.40
N ALA A 56 16.29 29.94 14.06
CA ALA A 56 15.21 29.28 13.25
C ALA A 56 13.87 29.26 14.00
N LEU A 57 13.88 28.98 15.33
CA LEU A 57 12.65 28.97 16.13
C LEU A 57 12.06 30.36 16.26
N VAL A 58 12.90 31.38 16.54
CA VAL A 58 12.45 32.80 16.62
C VAL A 58 11.84 33.23 15.29
N LYS A 59 12.49 32.89 14.17
CA LYS A 59 11.97 33.21 12.83
C LYS A 59 10.66 32.50 12.56
N ALA A 60 10.59 31.17 12.84
CA ALA A 60 9.37 30.40 12.67
C ALA A 60 8.21 30.96 13.49
N GLN A 61 8.44 31.25 14.78
CA GLN A 61 7.44 31.89 15.65
C GLN A 61 6.96 33.24 15.11
N SER A 62 7.84 34.04 14.52
CA SER A 62 7.46 35.32 13.92
C SER A 62 6.57 35.22 12.69
N LEU A 63 6.64 34.10 11.98
CA LEU A 63 5.82 33.83 10.81
C LEU A 63 4.46 33.24 11.18
N LEU A 64 4.35 32.58 12.34
CA LEU A 64 3.12 31.93 12.81
C LEU A 64 2.24 32.94 13.56
N THR A 65 1.21 33.41 12.91
CA THR A 65 0.23 34.39 13.39
C THR A 65 -1.17 33.76 13.49
N ALA A 66 -2.16 34.52 13.95
CA ALA A 66 -3.54 34.06 13.98
C ALA A 66 -4.09 33.66 12.59
N ASN A 67 -3.48 34.11 11.49
CA ASN A 67 -3.83 33.78 10.12
C ASN A 67 -2.99 32.60 9.57
N SER A 68 -2.37 31.83 10.44
CA SER A 68 -1.59 30.67 10.07
C SER A 68 -2.38 29.37 10.24
N VAL A 69 -1.99 28.35 9.48
CA VAL A 69 -2.59 27.01 9.54
C VAL A 69 -1.47 25.97 9.77
N VAL A 70 -1.74 24.98 10.60
CA VAL A 70 -0.91 23.78 10.72
C VAL A 70 -1.45 22.75 9.75
N LEU A 71 -0.62 22.31 8.81
CA LEU A 71 -0.96 21.29 7.81
C LEU A 71 -0.14 20.03 8.06
N THR A 72 -0.83 18.91 8.27
CA THR A 72 -0.21 17.63 8.56
C THR A 72 -0.81 16.52 7.69
N ARG A 73 -0.16 15.38 7.62
CA ARG A 73 -0.87 14.12 7.37
C ARG A 73 -1.68 13.70 8.60
N THR A 74 -2.44 12.62 8.52
CA THR A 74 -3.11 12.02 9.68
C THR A 74 -2.14 11.88 10.86
N VAL A 75 -2.49 12.45 12.01
CA VAL A 75 -1.71 12.41 13.25
C VAL A 75 -2.33 11.39 14.19
N ILE A 76 -1.59 10.32 14.51
CA ILE A 76 -2.02 9.27 15.45
C ILE A 76 -1.38 9.38 16.83
N SER A 77 -0.46 10.33 17.04
CA SER A 77 0.20 10.60 18.32
C SER A 77 -0.66 11.51 19.19
N PRO A 78 -1.15 11.06 20.36
CA PRO A 78 -1.88 11.91 21.29
C PRO A 78 -1.04 13.08 21.84
N ALA A 79 0.26 12.84 22.13
CA ALA A 79 1.17 13.89 22.58
C ALA A 79 1.34 14.97 21.51
N LEU A 80 1.51 14.60 20.25
CA LEU A 80 1.64 15.53 19.14
C LEU A 80 0.35 16.31 18.88
N LYS A 81 -0.84 15.64 18.95
CA LYS A 81 -2.14 16.33 18.88
C LYS A 81 -2.27 17.40 19.96
N THR A 82 -1.86 17.06 21.19
CA THR A 82 -1.84 18.01 22.31
C THR A 82 -0.90 19.18 22.06
N ALA A 83 0.31 18.92 21.53
CA ALA A 83 1.27 19.99 21.20
C ALA A 83 0.76 20.89 20.07
N ILE A 84 0.13 20.34 19.02
CA ILE A 84 -0.50 21.10 17.93
C ILE A 84 -1.61 22.00 18.48
N SER A 85 -2.47 21.46 19.35
CA SER A 85 -3.57 22.26 19.94
C SER A 85 -3.07 23.45 20.77
N LYS A 86 -1.92 23.33 21.45
CA LYS A 86 -1.30 24.42 22.22
C LYS A 86 -0.83 25.59 21.34
N LEU A 87 -0.61 25.40 20.03
CA LEU A 87 -0.29 26.48 19.10
C LEU A 87 -1.46 27.46 18.93
N GLY A 88 -2.71 27.04 19.22
CA GLY A 88 -3.90 27.86 19.03
C GLY A 88 -4.22 28.19 17.56
N LEU A 89 -3.65 27.47 16.61
CA LEU A 89 -3.84 27.62 15.18
C LEU A 89 -4.84 26.60 14.63
N ARG A 90 -5.49 26.95 13.50
CA ARG A 90 -6.30 25.97 12.78
C ARG A 90 -5.43 24.81 12.32
N HIS A 91 -5.84 23.59 12.61
CA HIS A 91 -5.19 22.37 12.15
C HIS A 91 -5.98 21.77 10.97
N VAL A 92 -5.30 21.46 9.88
CA VAL A 92 -5.81 20.76 8.71
C VAL A 92 -4.96 19.51 8.51
N SER A 93 -5.62 18.38 8.31
CA SER A 93 -4.94 17.11 8.01
C SER A 93 -5.33 16.64 6.62
N VAL A 94 -4.34 16.26 5.78
CA VAL A 94 -4.55 15.73 4.43
C VAL A 94 -3.58 14.58 4.16
N ASP A 95 -4.08 13.49 3.62
CA ASP A 95 -3.28 12.31 3.30
C ASP A 95 -3.03 12.22 1.78
N ALA A 96 -1.82 11.84 1.38
CA ALA A 96 -1.44 11.68 -0.02
C ALA A 96 -2.20 10.53 -0.73
N VAL A 97 -2.78 9.59 0.05
CA VAL A 97 -3.76 8.59 -0.39
C VAL A 97 -5.01 8.82 0.44
N SER A 98 -5.98 9.50 -0.15
CA SER A 98 -7.16 9.96 0.59
C SER A 98 -8.13 8.82 0.91
N GLN A 99 -8.65 8.86 2.15
CA GLN A 99 -9.78 8.06 2.63
C GLN A 99 -10.90 8.99 3.18
N SER A 100 -10.84 10.27 2.82
CA SER A 100 -11.67 11.32 3.43
C SER A 100 -13.16 11.03 3.32
N ASN A 101 -13.66 10.74 2.11
CA ASN A 101 -15.08 10.50 1.90
C ASN A 101 -15.60 9.24 2.62
N ARG A 102 -14.71 8.27 2.89
CA ARG A 102 -15.03 7.09 3.71
C ARG A 102 -15.14 7.49 5.18
N ALA A 103 -14.15 8.24 5.68
CA ALA A 103 -14.16 8.74 7.06
C ALA A 103 -15.36 9.65 7.36
N ASP A 104 -15.82 10.47 6.39
CA ASP A 104 -17.00 11.33 6.50
C ASP A 104 -18.27 10.52 6.83
N VAL A 105 -18.41 9.30 6.27
CA VAL A 105 -19.56 8.42 6.53
C VAL A 105 -19.63 8.00 8.00
N TYR A 106 -18.47 7.66 8.57
CA TYR A 106 -18.41 7.21 9.98
C TYR A 106 -18.40 8.38 10.95
N GLU A 107 -17.83 9.52 10.59
CA GLU A 107 -17.94 10.75 11.37
C GLU A 107 -19.40 11.21 11.52
N ALA A 108 -20.17 11.16 10.44
CA ALA A 108 -21.60 11.47 10.47
C ALA A 108 -22.40 10.48 11.34
N LEU A 109 -21.96 9.21 11.42
CA LEU A 109 -22.63 8.17 12.21
C LEU A 109 -22.24 8.21 13.69
N THR A 110 -20.94 8.39 13.96
CA THR A 110 -20.35 8.17 15.29
C THR A 110 -19.99 9.46 16.01
N GLY A 111 -19.93 10.59 15.28
CA GLY A 111 -19.39 11.86 15.77
C GLY A 111 -17.86 11.89 15.83
N VAL A 112 -17.17 10.83 15.39
CA VAL A 112 -15.71 10.71 15.42
C VAL A 112 -15.19 10.38 14.02
N ARG A 113 -14.24 11.18 13.53
CA ARG A 113 -13.61 10.98 12.23
C ARG A 113 -12.61 9.84 12.29
N ALA A 114 -13.00 8.67 11.79
CA ALA A 114 -12.20 7.44 11.79
C ALA A 114 -12.83 6.40 10.85
N LEU A 115 -12.15 5.28 10.64
CA LEU A 115 -12.68 4.13 9.92
C LEU A 115 -13.02 2.98 10.89
N PRO A 116 -13.91 2.05 10.52
CA PRO A 116 -14.17 0.86 11.33
C PRO A 116 -12.97 -0.10 11.25
N THR A 117 -12.74 -0.88 12.30
CA THR A 117 -11.74 -1.94 12.27
C THR A 117 -12.29 -3.20 11.60
N ILE A 118 -11.37 -3.94 10.95
CA ILE A 118 -11.66 -5.20 10.27
C ILE A 118 -11.06 -6.36 11.06
N GLU A 119 -11.90 -7.31 11.43
CA GLU A 119 -11.53 -8.52 12.19
C GLU A 119 -11.59 -9.75 11.28
N LEU A 120 -10.63 -9.87 10.34
CA LEU A 120 -10.61 -10.93 9.31
C LEU A 120 -10.71 -12.35 9.89
N ALA A 121 -10.22 -12.59 11.10
CA ALA A 121 -10.33 -13.89 11.77
C ALA A 121 -11.79 -14.35 11.99
N LYS A 122 -12.75 -13.44 11.93
CA LYS A 122 -14.19 -13.74 12.04
C LYS A 122 -14.87 -13.93 10.70
N ALA A 123 -14.19 -13.64 9.59
CA ALA A 123 -14.73 -13.79 8.24
C ALA A 123 -14.60 -15.23 7.73
N ARG A 124 -15.59 -15.67 6.96
CA ARG A 124 -15.60 -16.90 6.15
C ARG A 124 -15.57 -16.60 4.66
N LEU A 125 -16.11 -15.46 4.29
CA LEU A 125 -16.12 -14.95 2.92
C LEU A 125 -15.81 -13.47 2.94
N VAL A 126 -14.77 -13.07 2.19
CA VAL A 126 -14.45 -11.66 1.91
C VAL A 126 -14.78 -11.38 0.45
N PHE A 127 -15.56 -10.33 0.23
CA PHE A 127 -15.74 -9.71 -1.07
C PHE A 127 -15.18 -8.31 -1.02
N ALA A 128 -14.08 -8.06 -1.73
CA ALA A 128 -13.43 -6.77 -1.81
C ALA A 128 -13.61 -6.16 -3.20
N VAL A 129 -14.01 -4.89 -3.25
CA VAL A 129 -14.19 -4.13 -4.48
C VAL A 129 -13.18 -3.00 -4.51
N GLY A 130 -12.13 -3.16 -5.31
CA GLY A 130 -11.01 -2.22 -5.43
C GLY A 130 -10.17 -2.06 -4.16
N ALA A 131 -10.43 -2.81 -3.11
CA ALA A 131 -9.70 -2.74 -1.85
C ALA A 131 -8.52 -3.71 -1.86
N ASP A 132 -7.30 -3.20 -2.02
CA ASP A 132 -6.07 -3.99 -1.87
C ASP A 132 -5.68 -4.12 -0.39
N PHE A 133 -6.49 -4.84 0.37
CA PHE A 133 -6.35 -4.95 1.84
C PHE A 133 -5.13 -5.77 2.29
N LEU A 134 -4.45 -6.47 1.38
CA LEU A 134 -3.15 -7.10 1.61
C LEU A 134 -1.98 -6.19 1.19
N GLY A 135 -2.27 -5.10 0.47
CA GLY A 135 -1.34 -4.04 0.11
C GLY A 135 -1.44 -2.84 1.06
N ASP A 136 -1.91 -1.70 0.54
CA ASP A 136 -1.90 -0.41 1.24
C ASP A 136 -3.28 0.10 1.70
N TRP A 137 -4.37 -0.64 1.42
CA TRP A 137 -5.72 -0.20 1.79
C TRP A 137 -6.01 -0.34 3.28
N GLY A 138 -5.50 -1.41 3.91
CA GLY A 138 -5.67 -1.71 5.34
C GLY A 138 -4.34 -1.72 6.08
N GLY A 139 -4.37 -1.89 7.38
CA GLY A 139 -3.16 -2.03 8.20
C GLY A 139 -2.43 -3.35 7.96
N GLU A 140 -1.15 -3.39 8.22
CA GLU A 140 -0.29 -4.58 8.05
C GLU A 140 -0.76 -5.78 8.88
N ASN A 141 -1.56 -5.54 9.92
CA ASN A 141 -2.19 -6.60 10.72
C ASN A 141 -3.18 -7.46 9.91
N LEU A 142 -3.75 -6.97 8.81
CA LEU A 142 -4.66 -7.73 7.95
C LEU A 142 -3.94 -8.87 7.23
N ASN A 143 -2.68 -8.72 6.84
CA ASN A 143 -1.88 -9.78 6.23
C ASN A 143 -1.73 -10.99 7.15
N GLY A 144 -1.41 -10.77 8.43
CA GLY A 144 -1.27 -11.86 9.41
C GLY A 144 -2.59 -12.59 9.66
N ALA A 145 -3.69 -11.85 9.83
CA ALA A 145 -5.03 -12.40 10.02
C ALA A 145 -5.50 -13.16 8.77
N TYR A 146 -5.25 -12.63 7.58
CA TYR A 146 -5.53 -13.30 6.32
C TYR A 146 -4.76 -14.62 6.19
N ALA A 147 -3.45 -14.62 6.38
CA ALA A 147 -2.63 -15.82 6.32
C ALA A 147 -3.11 -16.91 7.30
N ALA A 148 -3.49 -16.51 8.53
CA ALA A 148 -4.05 -17.42 9.52
C ALA A 148 -5.40 -18.02 9.10
N ALA A 149 -6.26 -17.25 8.41
CA ALA A 149 -7.55 -17.67 7.92
C ALA A 149 -7.48 -18.51 6.63
N ARG A 150 -6.37 -18.46 5.89
CA ARG A 150 -6.16 -19.19 4.63
C ARG A 150 -5.55 -20.58 4.82
N LYS A 151 -5.49 -21.09 6.05
CA LYS A 151 -5.04 -22.48 6.29
C LYS A 151 -6.04 -23.45 5.68
N PRO A 152 -5.57 -24.41 4.86
CA PRO A 152 -6.46 -25.38 4.22
C PRO A 152 -7.26 -26.17 5.27
N GLY A 153 -8.58 -26.16 5.13
CA GLY A 153 -9.53 -26.82 6.04
C GLY A 153 -10.98 -26.50 5.66
N SER A 154 -11.94 -27.09 6.36
CA SER A 154 -13.38 -26.84 6.14
C SER A 154 -13.77 -25.38 6.37
N ASP A 155 -12.99 -24.66 7.18
CA ASP A 155 -13.24 -23.28 7.61
C ASP A 155 -12.32 -22.28 6.91
N MET A 156 -11.61 -22.68 5.86
CA MET A 156 -10.73 -21.81 5.10
C MET A 156 -11.49 -20.61 4.56
N LEU A 157 -10.93 -19.40 4.77
CA LEU A 157 -11.49 -18.16 4.25
C LEU A 157 -11.58 -18.21 2.72
N ARG A 158 -12.75 -17.90 2.17
CA ARG A 158 -12.95 -17.67 0.74
C ARG A 158 -12.79 -16.18 0.43
N HIS A 159 -12.03 -15.87 -0.61
CA HIS A 159 -11.74 -14.51 -1.03
C HIS A 159 -12.17 -14.27 -2.47
N ILE A 160 -13.02 -13.28 -2.69
CA ILE A 160 -13.46 -12.81 -4.01
C ILE A 160 -13.05 -11.35 -4.15
N GLN A 161 -12.35 -11.03 -5.24
CA GLN A 161 -11.84 -9.68 -5.51
C GLN A 161 -12.43 -9.13 -6.81
N ALA A 162 -13.09 -7.98 -6.76
CA ALA A 162 -13.44 -7.19 -7.95
C ALA A 162 -12.49 -6.02 -8.08
N GLU A 163 -11.72 -5.95 -9.17
CA GLU A 163 -10.70 -4.91 -9.32
C GLU A 163 -10.34 -4.64 -10.78
N SER A 164 -9.78 -3.47 -11.05
CA SER A 164 -9.32 -3.06 -12.37
C SER A 164 -7.89 -3.54 -12.67
N GLY A 165 -6.95 -3.19 -11.83
CA GLY A 165 -5.58 -3.70 -11.89
C GLY A 165 -5.41 -4.97 -11.09
N LEU A 166 -4.37 -5.76 -11.39
CA LEU A 166 -4.02 -6.88 -10.53
C LEU A 166 -3.27 -6.36 -9.30
N SER A 167 -3.88 -6.51 -8.14
CA SER A 167 -3.30 -6.14 -6.83
C SER A 167 -2.73 -7.35 -6.10
N ILE A 168 -2.07 -7.13 -4.94
CA ILE A 168 -1.65 -8.22 -4.06
C ILE A 168 -2.88 -9.01 -3.59
N SER A 169 -3.97 -8.32 -3.24
CA SER A 169 -5.23 -8.95 -2.83
C SER A 169 -5.83 -9.77 -3.96
N GLY A 170 -5.89 -9.22 -5.19
CA GLY A 170 -6.40 -9.92 -6.35
C GLY A 170 -5.58 -11.14 -6.74
N ALA A 171 -4.25 -11.07 -6.57
CA ALA A 171 -3.34 -12.19 -6.84
C ALA A 171 -3.47 -13.34 -5.82
N ASN A 172 -4.13 -13.10 -4.69
CA ASN A 172 -4.40 -14.11 -3.65
C ASN A 172 -5.88 -14.53 -3.60
N ALA A 173 -6.73 -13.97 -4.45
CA ALA A 173 -8.16 -14.25 -4.45
C ALA A 173 -8.49 -15.62 -5.07
N ASP A 174 -9.51 -16.32 -4.53
CA ASP A 174 -10.03 -17.54 -5.12
C ASP A 174 -10.82 -17.25 -6.41
N VAL A 175 -11.44 -16.07 -6.47
CA VAL A 175 -12.17 -15.60 -7.66
C VAL A 175 -11.87 -14.11 -7.87
N ARG A 176 -11.51 -13.77 -9.08
CA ARG A 176 -11.25 -12.39 -9.49
C ARG A 176 -12.25 -11.95 -10.56
N ILE A 177 -12.87 -10.79 -10.34
CA ILE A 177 -13.82 -10.15 -11.27
C ILE A 177 -13.15 -8.90 -11.84
N LYS A 178 -12.92 -8.87 -13.15
CA LYS A 178 -12.32 -7.72 -13.84
C LYS A 178 -13.36 -6.61 -14.01
N ALA A 179 -13.33 -5.60 -13.15
CA ALA A 179 -14.20 -4.44 -13.20
C ALA A 179 -13.39 -3.16 -13.32
N LYS A 180 -13.84 -2.19 -14.12
CA LYS A 180 -13.24 -0.85 -14.17
C LYS A 180 -13.44 -0.14 -12.83
N VAL A 181 -12.57 0.82 -12.50
CA VAL A 181 -12.71 1.60 -11.25
C VAL A 181 -14.05 2.34 -11.23
N SER A 182 -14.48 2.87 -12.38
CA SER A 182 -15.78 3.51 -12.54
C SER A 182 -16.99 2.58 -12.38
N GLU A 183 -16.80 1.26 -12.42
CA GLU A 183 -17.86 0.26 -12.23
C GLU A 183 -18.02 -0.18 -10.75
N TYR A 184 -17.08 0.17 -9.85
CA TYR A 184 -17.08 -0.34 -8.47
C TYR A 184 -18.33 0.04 -7.68
N GLU A 185 -18.82 1.29 -7.82
CA GLU A 185 -20.09 1.70 -7.18
C GLU A 185 -21.28 0.89 -7.69
N SER A 186 -21.33 0.62 -9.01
CA SER A 186 -22.38 -0.23 -9.60
C SER A 186 -22.32 -1.67 -9.09
N VAL A 187 -21.11 -2.25 -8.97
CA VAL A 187 -20.91 -3.60 -8.42
C VAL A 187 -21.41 -3.66 -6.98
N LEU A 188 -21.00 -2.71 -6.12
CA LEU A 188 -21.45 -2.62 -4.73
C LEU A 188 -22.97 -2.42 -4.64
N ALA A 189 -23.56 -1.59 -5.49
CA ALA A 189 -24.99 -1.34 -5.50
C ALA A 189 -25.83 -2.57 -5.90
N HIS A 190 -25.35 -3.36 -6.86
CA HIS A 190 -26.02 -4.61 -7.24
C HIS A 190 -25.95 -5.66 -6.13
N VAL A 191 -24.81 -5.81 -5.47
CA VAL A 191 -24.64 -6.68 -4.29
C VAL A 191 -25.54 -6.19 -3.14
N TYR A 192 -25.49 -4.91 -2.81
CA TYR A 192 -26.37 -4.33 -1.80
C TYR A 192 -27.85 -4.59 -2.11
N ASN A 193 -28.31 -4.30 -3.32
CA ASN A 193 -29.70 -4.48 -3.72
C ASN A 193 -30.18 -5.91 -3.56
N LYS A 194 -29.33 -6.89 -3.86
CA LYS A 194 -29.65 -8.31 -3.68
C LYS A 194 -29.80 -8.66 -2.20
N VAL A 195 -28.87 -8.20 -1.36
CA VAL A 195 -28.89 -8.40 0.10
C VAL A 195 -30.09 -7.64 0.72
N ALA A 196 -30.32 -6.40 0.31
CA ALA A 196 -31.44 -5.58 0.76
C ALA A 196 -32.80 -6.23 0.45
N ASN A 197 -32.98 -6.77 -0.75
CA ASN A 197 -34.17 -7.51 -1.13
C ASN A 197 -34.39 -8.76 -0.23
N ALA A 198 -33.32 -9.50 0.06
CA ALA A 198 -33.39 -10.66 0.96
C ALA A 198 -33.74 -10.25 2.41
N ALA A 199 -33.30 -9.06 2.85
CA ALA A 199 -33.57 -8.51 4.16
C ALA A 199 -34.92 -7.72 4.23
N GLY A 200 -35.61 -7.51 3.12
CA GLY A 200 -36.86 -6.75 3.06
C GLY A 200 -36.68 -5.24 3.23
N VAL A 201 -35.51 -4.68 2.88
CA VAL A 201 -35.21 -3.25 2.96
C VAL A 201 -35.17 -2.61 1.57
N ALA A 202 -35.25 -1.27 1.53
CA ALA A 202 -35.26 -0.51 0.29
C ALA A 202 -33.93 -0.67 -0.50
N THR A 203 -34.06 -0.80 -1.82
CA THR A 203 -32.94 -0.82 -2.78
C THR A 203 -32.59 0.59 -3.25
N VAL A 204 -31.41 0.71 -3.90
CA VAL A 204 -30.97 1.95 -4.55
C VAL A 204 -31.01 1.80 -6.07
N SER A 205 -31.10 2.92 -6.77
CA SER A 205 -30.92 2.92 -8.23
C SER A 205 -29.47 2.61 -8.58
N ALA A 206 -29.24 1.69 -9.50
CA ALA A 206 -27.91 1.31 -9.95
C ALA A 206 -27.85 1.23 -11.48
N PRO A 207 -26.79 1.73 -12.12
CA PRO A 207 -26.51 1.45 -13.52
C PRO A 207 -26.41 -0.04 -13.81
N ALA A 208 -26.74 -0.44 -15.03
CA ALA A 208 -26.61 -1.85 -15.43
C ALA A 208 -25.12 -2.28 -15.39
N LEU A 209 -24.88 -3.48 -14.90
CA LEU A 209 -23.57 -4.10 -15.00
C LEU A 209 -23.27 -4.54 -16.43
N ARG A 210 -22.01 -4.56 -16.77
CA ARG A 210 -21.49 -5.19 -17.98
C ARG A 210 -21.81 -6.69 -17.98
N GLU A 211 -22.25 -7.23 -19.11
CA GLU A 211 -22.82 -8.59 -19.19
C GLU A 211 -21.81 -9.68 -18.76
N ASP A 212 -20.51 -9.48 -19.00
CA ASP A 212 -19.46 -10.44 -18.63
C ASP A 212 -19.23 -10.58 -17.11
N ILE A 213 -19.56 -9.55 -16.32
CA ILE A 213 -19.39 -9.57 -14.85
C ILE A 213 -20.71 -9.79 -14.09
N LYS A 214 -21.84 -9.61 -14.75
CA LYS A 214 -23.17 -9.64 -14.12
C LYS A 214 -23.47 -10.93 -13.37
N LEU A 215 -23.27 -12.08 -14.01
CA LEU A 215 -23.51 -13.38 -13.37
C LEU A 215 -22.58 -13.63 -12.19
N SER A 216 -21.31 -13.19 -12.30
CA SER A 216 -20.34 -13.31 -11.20
C SER A 216 -20.77 -12.46 -10.00
N VAL A 217 -21.20 -11.21 -10.21
CA VAL A 217 -21.66 -10.31 -9.13
C VAL A 217 -22.95 -10.84 -8.47
N GLU A 218 -23.89 -11.40 -9.26
CA GLU A 218 -25.08 -12.05 -8.72
C GLU A 218 -24.74 -13.31 -7.90
N GLY A 219 -23.75 -14.09 -8.33
CA GLY A 219 -23.21 -15.25 -7.62
C GLY A 219 -22.60 -14.85 -6.27
N VAL A 220 -21.77 -13.82 -6.27
CA VAL A 220 -21.17 -13.27 -5.05
C VAL A 220 -22.23 -12.85 -4.04
N ALA A 221 -23.27 -12.14 -4.47
CA ALA A 221 -24.32 -11.69 -3.57
C ALA A 221 -25.06 -12.89 -2.92
N ASN A 222 -25.27 -13.97 -3.65
CA ASN A 222 -25.87 -15.20 -3.10
C ASN A 222 -24.92 -15.89 -2.10
N GLU A 223 -23.61 -15.95 -2.38
CA GLU A 223 -22.62 -16.49 -1.45
C GLU A 223 -22.56 -15.67 -0.15
N LEU A 224 -22.60 -14.32 -0.24
CA LEU A 224 -22.62 -13.43 0.93
C LEU A 224 -23.87 -13.64 1.80
N ILE A 225 -25.05 -13.77 1.19
CA ILE A 225 -26.30 -14.06 1.91
C ILE A 225 -26.19 -15.43 2.61
N ALA A 226 -25.65 -16.44 1.93
CA ALA A 226 -25.49 -17.76 2.52
C ALA A 226 -24.48 -17.79 3.68
N ALA A 227 -23.40 -17.02 3.61
CA ALA A 227 -22.39 -16.90 4.66
C ALA A 227 -22.87 -16.06 5.85
N GLY A 228 -23.86 -15.17 5.67
CA GLY A 228 -24.49 -14.37 6.72
C GLY A 228 -23.45 -13.58 7.55
N SER A 229 -23.41 -13.79 8.85
CA SER A 229 -22.46 -13.09 9.75
C SER A 229 -20.99 -13.41 9.49
N GLY A 230 -20.68 -14.45 8.75
CA GLY A 230 -19.33 -14.76 8.28
C GLY A 230 -18.90 -13.98 7.03
N SER A 231 -19.75 -13.12 6.48
CA SER A 231 -19.47 -12.30 5.31
C SER A 231 -18.75 -11.00 5.69
N LEU A 232 -17.89 -10.52 4.78
CA LEU A 232 -17.25 -9.22 4.86
C LEU A 232 -17.21 -8.59 3.48
N VAL A 233 -17.74 -7.37 3.35
CA VAL A 233 -17.66 -6.56 2.12
C VAL A 233 -16.75 -5.38 2.35
N LEU A 234 -15.75 -5.18 1.49
CA LEU A 234 -14.77 -4.11 1.55
C LEU A 234 -14.87 -3.20 0.33
N ASN A 235 -14.74 -1.89 0.56
CA ASN A 235 -14.72 -0.86 -0.48
C ASN A 235 -13.34 -0.20 -0.58
N GLY A 236 -12.78 -0.10 -1.79
CA GLY A 236 -11.51 0.54 -2.07
C GLY A 236 -11.60 1.96 -2.61
N LEU A 237 -12.82 2.46 -2.94
CA LEU A 237 -12.99 3.83 -3.43
C LEU A 237 -13.04 4.83 -2.29
N ASN A 238 -12.44 5.99 -2.47
CA ASN A 238 -12.69 7.19 -1.68
C ASN A 238 -14.02 7.82 -2.12
N SER A 239 -15.14 7.13 -1.82
CA SER A 239 -16.51 7.52 -2.19
C SER A 239 -17.45 7.24 -1.03
N ALA A 240 -18.20 8.26 -0.60
CA ALA A 240 -19.20 8.12 0.45
C ALA A 240 -20.35 7.16 0.03
N SER A 241 -20.78 7.18 -1.24
CA SER A 241 -21.81 6.27 -1.76
C SER A 241 -21.32 4.82 -1.72
N ALA A 242 -20.11 4.54 -2.22
CA ALA A 242 -19.51 3.21 -2.20
C ALA A 242 -19.34 2.68 -0.76
N GLU A 243 -18.86 3.53 0.15
CA GLU A 243 -18.69 3.15 1.55
C GLU A 243 -20.02 2.85 2.24
N LYS A 244 -21.04 3.68 2.04
CA LYS A 244 -22.40 3.42 2.56
C LYS A 244 -22.96 2.10 2.06
N LEU A 245 -22.78 1.78 0.77
CA LEU A 245 -23.22 0.51 0.18
C LEU A 245 -22.53 -0.69 0.82
N ALA A 246 -21.20 -0.65 0.96
CA ALA A 246 -20.43 -1.72 1.58
C ALA A 246 -20.77 -1.87 3.07
N ALA A 247 -20.76 -0.78 3.83
CA ALA A 247 -21.04 -0.77 5.26
C ALA A 247 -22.48 -1.23 5.57
N LYS A 248 -23.47 -0.77 4.79
CA LYS A 248 -24.87 -1.20 4.95
C LYS A 248 -25.06 -2.67 4.58
N THR A 249 -24.33 -3.16 3.58
CA THR A 249 -24.35 -4.59 3.25
C THR A 249 -23.81 -5.43 4.42
N ASN A 250 -22.69 -5.01 5.04
CA ASN A 250 -22.16 -5.66 6.24
C ASN A 250 -23.14 -5.61 7.43
N GLU A 251 -23.80 -4.47 7.62
CA GLU A 251 -24.85 -4.31 8.65
C GLU A 251 -26.01 -5.28 8.44
N LEU A 252 -26.56 -5.36 7.22
CA LEU A 252 -27.69 -6.25 6.89
C LEU A 252 -27.34 -7.74 7.00
N LEU A 253 -26.08 -8.11 6.72
CA LEU A 253 -25.56 -9.46 6.90
C LEU A 253 -25.16 -9.75 8.35
N ALA A 254 -25.24 -8.76 9.25
CA ALA A 254 -24.74 -8.83 10.62
C ALA A 254 -23.27 -9.32 10.70
N SER A 255 -22.42 -8.81 9.82
CA SER A 255 -21.02 -9.20 9.68
C SER A 255 -20.28 -9.12 11.02
N ALA A 256 -19.75 -10.26 11.48
CA ALA A 256 -18.95 -10.30 12.71
C ALA A 256 -17.52 -9.75 12.50
N ALA A 257 -17.09 -9.65 11.25
CA ALA A 257 -15.77 -9.17 10.87
C ALA A 257 -15.69 -7.65 10.68
N PHE A 258 -16.85 -6.96 10.61
CA PHE A 258 -16.94 -5.52 10.41
C PHE A 258 -17.32 -4.85 11.73
N ASN A 259 -16.36 -4.16 12.37
CA ASN A 259 -16.57 -3.64 13.71
C ASN A 259 -16.62 -2.10 13.74
N MET A 260 -17.82 -1.54 13.74
CA MET A 260 -18.07 -0.09 13.82
C MET A 260 -17.88 0.51 15.22
N SER A 261 -17.82 -0.31 16.27
CA SER A 261 -17.59 0.17 17.63
C SER A 261 -16.12 0.30 18.00
N LYS A 262 -15.23 -0.25 17.18
CA LYS A 262 -13.79 -0.12 17.33
C LYS A 262 -13.23 0.63 16.13
N LEU A 263 -12.64 1.80 16.38
CA LEU A 263 -12.25 2.75 15.35
C LEU A 263 -10.75 2.66 15.01
N ASP A 264 -10.44 2.85 13.74
CA ASP A 264 -9.09 3.00 13.19
C ASP A 264 -8.85 4.48 12.84
N PHE A 265 -7.82 5.08 13.43
CA PHE A 265 -7.44 6.48 13.28
C PHE A 265 -6.28 6.69 12.31
N THR A 266 -5.88 5.69 11.54
CA THR A 266 -4.70 5.77 10.66
C THR A 266 -4.93 6.56 9.37
N ALA A 267 -6.19 6.89 9.05
CA ALA A 267 -6.57 7.68 7.87
C ALA A 267 -7.73 8.63 8.20
N THR A 268 -7.41 9.76 8.83
CA THR A 268 -8.38 10.77 9.28
C THR A 268 -8.26 12.12 8.55
N GLY A 269 -7.49 12.19 7.45
CA GLY A 269 -7.36 13.37 6.63
C GLY A 269 -8.71 13.85 6.09
N SER A 270 -8.86 15.16 5.87
CA SER A 270 -10.08 15.81 5.36
C SER A 270 -9.79 16.56 4.07
N ASP A 271 -10.32 16.03 2.96
CA ASP A 271 -10.19 16.67 1.65
C ASP A 271 -10.97 17.98 1.59
N SER A 272 -12.10 18.08 2.28
CA SER A 272 -12.92 19.29 2.35
C SER A 272 -12.22 20.42 3.10
N ASP A 273 -11.58 20.12 4.25
CA ASP A 273 -10.80 21.11 5.00
C ASP A 273 -9.56 21.57 4.23
N PHE A 274 -8.93 20.63 3.50
CA PHE A 274 -7.81 20.98 2.63
C PHE A 274 -8.24 21.84 1.45
N ALA A 275 -9.36 21.55 0.81
CA ALA A 275 -9.93 22.39 -0.24
C ALA A 275 -10.26 23.81 0.28
N ALA A 276 -10.86 23.91 1.48
CA ALA A 276 -11.10 25.20 2.13
C ALA A 276 -9.78 25.97 2.41
N LEU A 277 -8.73 25.28 2.85
CA LEU A 277 -7.41 25.88 3.04
C LEU A 277 -6.86 26.47 1.73
N LEU A 278 -7.00 25.76 0.60
CA LEU A 278 -6.53 26.25 -0.70
C LEU A 278 -7.27 27.54 -1.11
N GLU A 279 -8.57 27.63 -0.85
CA GLU A 279 -9.35 28.86 -1.11
C GLU A 279 -8.95 30.02 -0.17
N ASP A 280 -8.68 29.74 1.10
CA ASP A 280 -8.20 30.74 2.06
C ASP A 280 -6.81 31.27 1.68
N ILE A 281 -5.93 30.43 1.13
CA ILE A 281 -4.63 30.86 0.60
C ILE A 281 -4.83 31.73 -0.65
N LYS A 282 -5.71 31.33 -1.56
CA LYS A 282 -6.00 32.12 -2.78
C LYS A 282 -6.52 33.51 -2.44
N SER A 283 -7.39 33.62 -1.44
CA SER A 283 -7.98 34.88 -0.99
C SER A 283 -7.03 35.75 -0.16
N GLY A 284 -5.91 35.18 0.34
CA GLY A 284 -4.97 35.86 1.26
C GLY A 284 -5.44 35.84 2.73
N ALA A 285 -6.48 35.09 3.07
CA ALA A 285 -6.92 34.92 4.45
C ALA A 285 -5.91 34.12 5.28
N VAL A 286 -5.20 33.17 4.65
CA VAL A 286 -4.06 32.44 5.22
C VAL A 286 -2.77 32.98 4.61
N THR A 287 -1.85 33.44 5.45
CA THR A 287 -0.58 34.06 5.05
C THR A 287 0.64 33.20 5.33
N SER A 288 0.51 32.19 6.20
CA SER A 288 1.58 31.22 6.46
C SER A 288 1.03 29.84 6.79
N VAL A 289 1.80 28.81 6.44
CA VAL A 289 1.46 27.40 6.68
C VAL A 289 2.65 26.71 7.35
N LEU A 290 2.39 26.09 8.51
CA LEU A 290 3.30 25.19 9.16
C LEU A 290 3.02 23.77 8.67
N THR A 291 3.91 23.23 7.84
CA THR A 291 3.81 21.82 7.41
C THR A 291 4.56 20.91 8.37
N LEU A 292 3.98 19.78 8.73
CA LEU A 292 4.57 18.80 9.62
C LEU A 292 4.48 17.40 9.02
N ASP A 293 5.64 16.81 8.71
CA ASP A 293 5.78 15.45 8.18
C ASP A 293 4.86 15.18 6.96
N THR A 294 4.77 16.18 6.06
CA THR A 294 3.96 16.08 4.84
C THR A 294 4.61 16.84 3.70
N ASN A 295 4.75 16.15 2.57
CA ASN A 295 5.30 16.74 1.34
C ASN A 295 4.18 17.15 0.38
N VAL A 296 3.39 18.13 0.82
CA VAL A 296 2.16 18.55 0.14
C VAL A 296 2.41 19.13 -1.26
N LEU A 297 3.57 19.73 -1.52
CA LEU A 297 3.88 20.28 -2.85
C LEU A 297 4.15 19.19 -3.90
N HIS A 298 4.50 17.96 -3.47
CA HIS A 298 4.66 16.84 -4.37
C HIS A 298 3.31 16.20 -4.75
N PHE A 299 2.42 15.97 -3.78
CA PHE A 299 1.18 15.25 -4.07
C PHE A 299 -0.01 16.16 -4.42
N SER A 300 0.10 17.48 -4.25
CA SER A 300 -0.95 18.44 -4.60
C SER A 300 -0.44 19.53 -5.52
N THR A 301 -0.73 19.40 -6.81
CA THR A 301 -0.44 20.43 -7.82
C THR A 301 -1.15 21.75 -7.50
N ALA A 302 -2.35 21.69 -6.91
CA ALA A 302 -3.09 22.86 -6.47
C ALA A 302 -2.33 23.64 -5.39
N MET A 303 -1.81 22.96 -4.35
CA MET A 303 -0.99 23.60 -3.32
C MET A 303 0.35 24.06 -3.88
N ALA A 304 0.99 23.30 -4.77
CA ALA A 304 2.24 23.71 -5.42
C ALA A 304 2.08 25.04 -6.20
N SER A 305 0.95 25.23 -6.88
CA SER A 305 0.63 26.49 -7.59
C SER A 305 0.42 27.70 -6.68
N LEU A 306 0.19 27.48 -5.39
CA LEU A 306 -0.06 28.50 -4.37
C LEU A 306 1.12 28.70 -3.43
N ALA A 307 2.19 27.93 -3.57
CA ALA A 307 3.32 27.95 -2.62
C ALA A 307 3.93 29.34 -2.45
N ASP A 308 4.02 30.12 -3.51
CA ASP A 308 4.58 31.50 -3.48
C ASP A 308 3.63 32.54 -2.83
N LYS A 309 2.40 32.18 -2.51
CA LYS A 309 1.41 33.08 -1.88
C LYS A 309 1.45 33.03 -0.35
N VAL A 310 2.15 32.05 0.22
CA VAL A 310 2.23 31.85 1.68
C VAL A 310 3.68 31.71 2.13
N SER A 311 3.95 32.07 3.37
CA SER A 311 5.22 31.74 4.02
C SER A 311 5.15 30.31 4.55
N LEU A 312 5.98 29.41 4.02
CA LEU A 312 6.06 28.04 4.51
C LEU A 312 7.06 27.93 5.65
N VAL A 313 6.65 27.27 6.73
CA VAL A 313 7.51 26.74 7.80
C VAL A 313 7.37 25.23 7.76
N SER A 314 8.46 24.49 7.61
CA SER A 314 8.39 23.03 7.45
C SER A 314 9.11 22.30 8.58
N ILE A 315 8.46 21.30 9.16
CA ILE A 315 9.07 20.32 10.06
C ILE A 315 9.16 19.01 9.30
N ALA A 316 10.35 18.63 8.85
CA ALA A 316 10.59 17.47 8.01
C ALA A 316 11.97 16.85 8.32
N ASP A 317 12.18 15.59 7.89
CA ASP A 317 13.48 14.94 8.05
C ASP A 317 14.50 15.35 6.98
N ARG A 318 14.04 15.88 5.85
CA ARG A 318 14.85 16.28 4.67
C ARG A 318 14.30 17.54 4.00
N LEU A 319 15.10 18.11 3.11
CA LEU A 319 14.65 19.19 2.22
C LEU A 319 13.92 18.55 1.01
N ASP A 320 12.70 18.09 1.23
CA ASP A 320 11.81 17.64 0.16
C ASP A 320 11.21 18.84 -0.61
N GLU A 321 10.34 18.60 -1.60
CA GLU A 321 9.74 19.65 -2.44
C GLU A 321 9.02 20.73 -1.60
N THR A 322 8.47 20.37 -0.45
CA THR A 322 7.82 21.31 0.47
C THR A 322 8.84 22.03 1.35
N ALA A 323 9.75 21.31 1.99
CA ALA A 323 10.73 21.88 2.89
C ALA A 323 11.77 22.75 2.15
N SER A 324 12.10 22.43 0.89
CA SER A 324 13.01 23.22 0.05
C SER A 324 12.44 24.60 -0.32
N LYS A 325 11.11 24.75 -0.31
CA LYS A 325 10.41 26.03 -0.54
C LYS A 325 10.12 26.79 0.76
N ALA A 326 10.39 26.19 1.92
CA ALA A 326 10.09 26.80 3.19
C ALA A 326 11.08 27.93 3.54
N VAL A 327 10.56 29.03 4.09
CA VAL A 327 11.38 30.12 4.68
C VAL A 327 12.19 29.60 5.87
N VAL A 328 11.59 28.68 6.64
CA VAL A 328 12.25 27.96 7.73
C VAL A 328 11.97 26.48 7.62
N ALA A 329 13.01 25.66 7.57
CA ALA A 329 12.91 24.22 7.66
C ALA A 329 13.58 23.71 8.95
N LEU A 330 12.83 22.99 9.77
CA LEU A 330 13.24 22.46 11.07
C LEU A 330 13.44 20.96 10.98
N PRO A 331 14.65 20.43 11.25
CA PRO A 331 14.97 19.03 11.08
C PRO A 331 14.28 18.14 12.12
N MET A 332 13.43 17.25 11.66
CA MET A 332 12.78 16.23 12.47
C MET A 332 13.68 15.00 12.61
N SER A 333 13.80 14.48 13.84
CA SER A 333 14.52 13.24 14.11
C SER A 333 13.78 12.04 13.52
N HIS A 334 14.56 11.06 13.06
CA HIS A 334 14.02 9.77 12.67
C HIS A 334 13.36 9.06 13.87
N TYR A 335 12.35 8.23 13.65
CA TYR A 335 11.60 7.56 14.75
C TYR A 335 12.49 6.67 15.63
N LEU A 336 13.62 6.16 15.12
CA LEU A 336 14.60 5.39 15.88
C LEU A 336 15.49 6.28 16.77
N GLU A 337 15.43 7.59 16.62
CA GLU A 337 16.20 8.61 17.37
C GLU A 337 15.32 9.39 18.36
N ALA A 338 14.01 9.21 18.32
CA ALA A 338 13.06 10.05 19.03
C ALA A 338 12.10 9.24 19.91
N TRP A 339 11.68 9.85 21.02
CA TRP A 339 10.51 9.41 21.76
C TRP A 339 9.25 9.70 20.95
N SER A 340 8.34 8.76 20.90
CA SER A 340 7.07 8.87 20.19
C SER A 340 5.97 8.09 20.89
N ASP A 341 4.72 8.45 20.62
CA ASP A 341 3.54 7.67 21.00
C ASP A 341 2.57 7.54 19.81
N ALA A 342 1.66 6.60 19.91
CA ALA A 342 0.56 6.46 18.95
C ALA A 342 -0.65 5.79 19.58
N ALA A 343 -1.84 6.21 19.13
CA ALA A 343 -3.11 5.56 19.38
C ALA A 343 -3.79 5.27 18.03
N PRO A 344 -3.31 4.26 17.27
CA PRO A 344 -3.79 4.02 15.90
C PRO A 344 -5.20 3.42 15.85
N VAL A 345 -5.61 2.72 16.90
CA VAL A 345 -6.91 2.04 17.02
C VAL A 345 -7.49 2.30 18.39
N SER A 346 -8.81 2.42 18.49
CA SER A 346 -9.53 2.57 19.77
C SER A 346 -9.09 1.52 20.79
N GLY A 347 -8.82 1.97 21.99
CA GLY A 347 -8.43 1.10 23.10
C GLY A 347 -6.95 0.70 23.12
N ILE A 348 -6.12 1.17 22.18
CA ILE A 348 -4.69 0.84 22.07
C ILE A 348 -3.85 2.09 22.14
N TYR A 349 -2.86 2.10 23.04
CA TYR A 349 -1.81 3.12 23.11
C TYR A 349 -0.45 2.46 23.00
N THR A 350 0.44 3.04 22.20
CA THR A 350 1.79 2.53 21.99
C THR A 350 2.82 3.61 22.30
N VAL A 351 4.01 3.18 22.70
CA VAL A 351 5.15 4.07 22.96
C VAL A 351 6.37 3.59 22.20
N GLY A 352 7.04 4.53 21.53
CA GLY A 352 8.33 4.33 20.88
C GLY A 352 9.46 4.97 21.67
N GLN A 353 10.51 4.19 21.94
CA GLN A 353 11.73 4.65 22.59
C GLN A 353 12.81 4.89 21.55
N PRO A 354 13.68 5.93 21.71
CA PRO A 354 14.84 6.06 20.84
C PRO A 354 15.78 4.85 21.01
N THR A 355 16.18 4.27 19.88
CA THR A 355 17.15 3.18 19.87
C THR A 355 18.58 3.71 19.93
N ILE A 356 18.80 4.89 19.37
CA ILE A 356 20.08 5.62 19.36
C ILE A 356 19.84 7.11 19.63
N SER A 357 20.90 7.84 19.97
CA SER A 357 20.88 9.30 19.96
C SER A 357 20.78 9.84 18.54
N PRO A 358 20.20 11.04 18.33
CA PRO A 358 20.14 11.66 17.00
C PRO A 358 21.52 11.73 16.33
N LEU A 359 21.58 11.30 15.07
CA LEU A 359 22.81 11.35 14.27
C LEU A 359 23.14 12.78 13.81
N PHE A 360 22.13 13.62 13.69
CA PHE A 360 22.23 15.01 13.26
C PHE A 360 21.66 15.95 14.32
N ASN A 361 21.80 17.25 14.12
CA ASN A 361 21.24 18.27 15.02
C ASN A 361 19.72 18.43 14.79
N SER A 362 18.98 17.35 15.00
CA SER A 362 17.53 17.24 14.85
C SER A 362 16.82 17.08 16.20
N LYS A 363 15.50 17.30 16.23
CA LYS A 363 14.65 17.14 17.41
C LYS A 363 13.40 16.34 17.06
N SER A 364 12.74 15.75 18.05
CA SER A 364 11.45 15.06 17.80
C SER A 364 10.36 16.07 17.38
N ALA A 365 9.42 15.63 16.55
CA ALA A 365 8.31 16.48 16.10
C ALA A 365 7.53 17.09 17.27
N VAL A 366 7.23 16.29 18.31
CA VAL A 366 6.48 16.77 19.48
C VAL A 366 7.24 17.85 20.25
N GLU A 367 8.57 17.75 20.37
CA GLU A 367 9.40 18.75 21.03
C GLU A 367 9.46 20.05 20.22
N ILE A 368 9.63 19.96 18.89
CA ILE A 368 9.65 21.14 18.00
C ILE A 368 8.33 21.90 18.11
N VAL A 369 7.20 21.21 17.96
CA VAL A 369 5.86 21.82 18.01
C VAL A 369 5.59 22.41 19.40
N ASN A 370 5.93 21.70 20.48
CA ASN A 370 5.77 22.20 21.84
C ASN A 370 6.61 23.47 22.08
N THR A 371 7.85 23.53 21.56
CA THR A 371 8.70 24.71 21.65
C THR A 371 8.15 25.90 20.86
N LEU A 372 7.60 25.65 19.66
CA LEU A 372 6.90 26.67 18.87
C LEU A 372 5.67 27.23 19.61
N ALA A 373 5.02 26.42 20.41
CA ALA A 373 3.92 26.83 21.29
C ALA A 373 4.35 27.51 22.61
N GLY A 374 5.67 27.73 22.80
CA GLY A 374 6.23 28.34 23.99
C GLY A 374 6.51 27.39 25.15
N GLY A 375 6.39 26.07 24.96
CA GLY A 375 6.74 25.06 25.96
C GLY A 375 8.24 24.78 25.99
N SER A 376 8.71 24.16 27.08
CA SER A 376 10.11 23.80 27.29
C SER A 376 10.31 22.35 27.73
N GLU A 377 9.23 21.57 27.78
CA GLU A 377 9.24 20.18 28.21
C GLU A 377 9.97 19.30 27.20
N SER A 378 10.69 18.32 27.70
CA SER A 378 11.37 17.33 26.86
C SER A 378 10.37 16.39 26.19
N ALA A 379 10.77 15.75 25.07
CA ALA A 379 9.94 14.78 24.38
C ALA A 379 9.46 13.66 25.31
N VAL A 380 10.34 13.12 26.17
CA VAL A 380 9.97 12.05 27.11
C VAL A 380 8.93 12.52 28.13
N ASP A 381 9.00 13.77 28.62
CA ASP A 381 8.04 14.29 29.57
C ASP A 381 6.66 14.48 28.93
N LEU A 382 6.62 14.96 27.69
CA LEU A 382 5.39 15.10 26.90
C LEU A 382 4.73 13.72 26.66
N ILE A 383 5.51 12.69 26.30
CA ILE A 383 5.00 11.33 26.10
C ILE A 383 4.52 10.71 27.41
N LYS A 384 5.25 10.93 28.53
CA LYS A 384 4.79 10.47 29.86
C LYS A 384 3.48 11.13 30.27
N ALA A 385 3.34 12.42 30.03
CA ALA A 385 2.10 13.14 30.33
C ALA A 385 0.93 12.60 29.46
N SER A 386 1.19 12.32 28.19
CA SER A 386 0.21 11.71 27.29
C SER A 386 -0.21 10.32 27.77
N ALA A 387 0.74 9.44 28.11
CA ALA A 387 0.47 8.10 28.64
C ALA A 387 -0.34 8.12 29.92
N ALA A 388 -0.03 9.06 30.83
CA ALA A 388 -0.77 9.24 32.09
C ALA A 388 -2.23 9.70 31.87
N SER A 389 -2.46 10.58 30.87
CA SER A 389 -3.81 11.05 30.54
C SER A 389 -4.69 9.99 29.89
N GLY A 390 -4.11 9.02 29.19
CA GLY A 390 -4.82 7.94 28.49
C GLY A 390 -5.35 6.84 29.39
N SER A 391 -5.28 6.98 30.72
CA SER A 391 -5.80 5.99 31.69
C SER A 391 -5.27 4.56 31.48
N SER A 392 -4.00 4.43 31.07
CA SER A 392 -3.33 3.12 30.98
C SER A 392 -3.29 2.44 32.35
N SER A 393 -3.63 1.16 32.41
CA SER A 393 -3.49 0.33 33.61
C SER A 393 -2.05 -0.04 33.93
N LYS A 394 -1.12 0.19 32.98
CA LYS A 394 0.31 -0.14 33.11
C LYS A 394 1.10 1.01 33.74
N SER A 395 2.06 0.70 34.61
CA SER A 395 3.07 1.67 35.04
C SER A 395 3.93 2.10 33.86
N TRP A 396 4.58 3.26 33.94
CA TRP A 396 5.47 3.75 32.89
C TRP A 396 6.55 2.70 32.50
N ASN A 397 7.16 2.06 33.49
CA ASN A 397 8.19 1.05 33.20
C ASN A 397 7.63 -0.21 32.52
N ALA A 398 6.44 -0.64 32.88
CA ALA A 398 5.77 -1.75 32.21
C ALA A 398 5.37 -1.38 30.78
N LEU A 399 4.88 -0.15 30.56
CA LEU A 399 4.57 0.35 29.23
C LEU A 399 5.82 0.41 28.35
N LEU A 400 6.96 0.84 28.88
CA LEU A 400 8.23 0.86 28.13
C LEU A 400 8.72 -0.55 27.80
N HIS A 401 8.57 -1.50 28.72
CA HIS A 401 8.96 -2.89 28.50
C HIS A 401 8.12 -3.54 27.40
N ASP A 402 6.81 -3.38 27.47
CA ASP A 402 5.88 -4.04 26.56
C ASP A 402 5.70 -3.28 25.24
N GLY A 403 5.98 -1.96 25.21
CA GLY A 403 5.81 -1.06 24.07
C GLY A 403 4.35 -0.66 23.79
N PHE A 404 3.37 -1.21 24.50
CA PHE A 404 1.94 -0.91 24.34
C PHE A 404 1.16 -1.10 25.64
N ALA A 405 -0.04 -0.51 25.67
CA ALA A 405 -1.04 -0.75 26.70
C ALA A 405 -2.44 -0.71 26.10
N ASP A 406 -3.34 -1.48 26.71
CA ASP A 406 -4.77 -1.27 26.51
C ASP A 406 -5.19 -0.05 27.34
N ILE A 407 -5.96 0.84 26.72
CA ILE A 407 -6.52 2.05 27.32
C ILE A 407 -8.05 2.01 27.20
N ALA A 408 -8.74 2.87 27.96
CA ALA A 408 -10.17 3.00 27.79
C ALA A 408 -10.49 3.44 26.34
N SER A 409 -11.37 2.72 25.67
CA SER A 409 -11.93 3.16 24.39
C SER A 409 -13.09 4.11 24.65
N GLU A 410 -13.18 5.19 23.88
CA GLU A 410 -14.39 6.01 23.88
C GLU A 410 -15.58 5.17 23.39
N GLU A 411 -16.69 5.25 24.10
CA GLU A 411 -17.95 4.67 23.60
C GLU A 411 -18.38 5.46 22.36
N VAL A 412 -18.50 4.76 21.25
CA VAL A 412 -18.96 5.34 20.01
C VAL A 412 -20.46 5.17 19.90
N ALA A 413 -21.15 6.21 19.45
CA ALA A 413 -22.59 6.13 19.21
C ALA A 413 -22.89 4.96 18.25
N SER A 414 -23.74 4.05 18.68
CA SER A 414 -24.24 2.99 17.80
C SER A 414 -25.38 3.53 16.95
N GLY A 415 -25.27 3.36 15.64
CA GLY A 415 -26.29 3.79 14.69
C GLY A 415 -26.35 2.85 13.50
N SER A 416 -27.37 3.02 12.68
CA SER A 416 -27.48 2.35 11.38
C SER A 416 -26.99 3.27 10.29
N ILE A 417 -26.29 2.72 9.30
CA ILE A 417 -25.79 3.47 8.13
C ILE A 417 -26.97 4.13 7.42
N ASP A 418 -26.93 5.45 7.33
CA ASP A 418 -27.90 6.24 6.58
C ASP A 418 -27.64 6.15 5.07
N MET A 419 -28.59 5.56 4.37
CA MET A 419 -28.55 5.40 2.90
C MET A 419 -29.04 6.64 2.14
N SER A 420 -29.45 7.70 2.83
CA SER A 420 -29.85 8.95 2.17
C SER A 420 -28.67 9.54 1.40
N GLY A 421 -28.97 10.13 0.23
CA GLY A 421 -27.94 10.74 -0.63
C GLY A 421 -27.01 9.76 -1.34
N VAL A 422 -27.23 8.45 -1.25
CA VAL A 422 -26.49 7.48 -2.09
C VAL A 422 -26.86 7.69 -3.55
N ALA A 423 -25.87 8.05 -4.34
CA ALA A 423 -25.98 8.23 -5.78
C ALA A 423 -24.87 7.42 -6.46
N VAL A 424 -25.26 6.44 -7.26
CA VAL A 424 -24.34 5.56 -7.99
C VAL A 424 -24.06 6.17 -9.36
N SER A 425 -22.83 6.51 -9.61
CA SER A 425 -22.38 7.10 -10.86
C SER A 425 -22.44 6.11 -12.02
N ALA A 426 -22.75 6.58 -13.22
CA ALA A 426 -22.64 5.74 -14.41
C ALA A 426 -21.18 5.50 -14.75
N PRO A 427 -20.78 4.26 -15.09
CA PRO A 427 -19.41 3.94 -15.48
C PRO A 427 -18.96 4.76 -16.72
N LEU A 428 -17.67 5.08 -16.77
CA LEU A 428 -17.06 5.74 -17.93
C LEU A 428 -17.09 4.82 -19.15
N LYS A 429 -17.41 5.41 -20.30
CA LYS A 429 -17.45 4.67 -21.59
C LYS A 429 -16.08 4.59 -22.25
N GLY A 430 -15.24 5.61 -22.05
CA GLY A 430 -13.91 5.73 -22.60
C GLY A 430 -12.85 4.96 -21.82
N LEU A 431 -11.59 5.22 -22.17
CA LEU A 431 -10.44 4.77 -21.40
C LEU A 431 -10.41 5.54 -20.08
N GLU A 432 -10.30 4.82 -18.96
CA GLU A 432 -10.13 5.46 -17.66
C GLU A 432 -8.69 5.35 -17.17
N PHE A 433 -8.26 6.39 -16.45
CA PHE A 433 -7.01 6.45 -15.74
C PHE A 433 -7.26 6.43 -14.24
N TYR A 434 -6.48 5.66 -13.51
CA TYR A 434 -6.50 5.62 -12.04
C TYR A 434 -5.07 5.56 -11.46
N THR A 435 -4.95 5.92 -10.19
CA THR A 435 -3.68 5.82 -9.46
C THR A 435 -3.75 4.72 -8.40
N TYR A 436 -2.60 4.12 -8.09
CA TYR A 436 -2.49 3.10 -7.05
C TYR A 436 -1.12 3.19 -6.34
N THR A 437 -0.96 2.51 -5.22
CA THR A 437 0.31 2.41 -4.49
C THR A 437 1.00 1.09 -4.73
N LYS A 438 2.34 1.10 -4.78
CA LYS A 438 3.17 -0.11 -4.78
C LYS A 438 3.63 -0.45 -3.36
N ALA A 439 3.75 -1.74 -3.06
CA ALA A 439 4.20 -2.23 -1.75
C ALA A 439 5.54 -1.64 -1.29
N GLY A 440 6.49 -1.44 -2.20
CA GLY A 440 7.79 -0.85 -1.90
C GLY A 440 7.76 0.66 -1.73
N MET A 441 6.97 1.39 -2.51
CA MET A 441 7.04 2.86 -2.58
C MET A 441 5.93 3.56 -1.80
N GLY A 442 4.70 3.01 -1.76
CA GLY A 442 3.54 3.69 -1.19
C GLY A 442 3.30 5.05 -1.82
N ALA A 443 3.03 6.07 -1.02
CA ALA A 443 2.90 7.46 -1.47
C ALA A 443 4.23 8.22 -1.63
N GLY A 444 5.39 7.54 -1.52
CA GLY A 444 6.72 8.13 -1.74
C GLY A 444 7.43 8.67 -0.50
N ASN A 445 6.97 8.34 0.71
CA ASN A 445 7.62 8.79 1.94
C ASN A 445 9.09 8.30 2.07
N ASN A 446 9.41 7.15 1.48
CA ASN A 446 10.74 6.56 1.47
C ASN A 446 11.45 6.73 0.10
N ALA A 447 11.14 7.77 -0.65
CA ALA A 447 11.58 7.93 -2.05
C ALA A 447 13.10 8.09 -2.27
N ASN A 448 13.92 8.23 -1.22
CA ASN A 448 15.40 8.17 -1.36
C ASN A 448 16.00 6.84 -0.87
N ASN A 449 15.16 5.87 -0.54
CA ASN A 449 15.61 4.58 -0.02
C ASN A 449 15.85 3.60 -1.18
N PRO A 450 17.10 3.21 -1.49
CA PRO A 450 17.40 2.36 -2.63
C PRO A 450 16.85 0.94 -2.51
N TRP A 451 16.63 0.41 -1.30
CA TRP A 451 16.01 -0.90 -1.12
C TRP A 451 14.54 -0.93 -1.53
N THR A 452 13.81 0.19 -1.36
CA THR A 452 12.41 0.27 -1.84
C THR A 452 12.32 0.36 -3.34
N TYR A 453 13.30 1.02 -3.98
CA TYR A 453 13.38 1.09 -5.45
C TYR A 453 13.77 -0.24 -6.08
N GLU A 454 14.77 -0.93 -5.52
CA GLU A 454 15.26 -2.19 -6.09
C GLU A 454 14.39 -3.40 -5.70
N LEU A 455 13.49 -3.26 -4.71
CA LEU A 455 12.52 -4.31 -4.38
C LEU A 455 11.67 -4.59 -5.62
N PRO A 456 11.68 -5.82 -6.14
CA PRO A 456 10.81 -6.17 -7.25
C PRO A 456 9.35 -6.01 -6.83
N ASP A 457 8.57 -5.31 -7.64
CA ASP A 457 7.14 -5.17 -7.39
C ASP A 457 6.48 -6.55 -7.24
N PRO A 458 5.65 -6.77 -6.23
CA PRO A 458 5.05 -8.07 -5.95
C PRO A 458 4.26 -8.68 -7.11
N VAL A 459 3.71 -7.86 -8.00
CA VAL A 459 2.87 -8.31 -9.12
C VAL A 459 3.64 -8.34 -10.43
N THR A 460 4.25 -7.23 -10.84
CA THR A 460 4.90 -7.08 -12.15
C THR A 460 6.34 -7.60 -12.17
N ARG A 461 6.97 -7.79 -11.03
CA ARG A 461 8.38 -8.16 -10.86
C ARG A 461 9.38 -7.14 -11.43
N LEU A 462 8.93 -5.90 -11.66
CA LEU A 462 9.75 -4.77 -12.07
C LEU A 462 10.22 -3.97 -10.86
N SER A 463 11.40 -3.40 -10.97
CA SER A 463 11.99 -2.52 -9.95
C SER A 463 12.33 -1.14 -10.53
N TRP A 464 12.68 -0.19 -9.67
CA TRP A 464 13.12 1.17 -9.94
C TRP A 464 12.02 2.13 -10.36
N ASP A 465 11.37 1.96 -11.52
CA ASP A 465 10.45 2.96 -12.07
C ASP A 465 8.98 2.71 -11.71
N ASN A 466 8.14 3.73 -11.90
CA ASN A 466 6.74 3.51 -12.16
C ASN A 466 6.47 3.47 -13.67
N TYR A 467 5.35 2.90 -14.02
CA TYR A 467 4.90 2.66 -15.37
C TYR A 467 3.40 2.50 -15.37
N VAL A 468 2.78 2.75 -16.51
CA VAL A 468 1.36 2.44 -16.72
C VAL A 468 1.20 0.92 -16.82
N VAL A 469 0.26 0.36 -16.06
CA VAL A 469 -0.23 -1.00 -16.28
C VAL A 469 -1.39 -0.95 -17.27
N MET A 470 -1.34 -1.80 -18.29
CA MET A 470 -2.28 -1.83 -19.40
C MET A 470 -2.66 -3.27 -19.77
N SER A 471 -3.88 -3.51 -20.20
CA SER A 471 -4.29 -4.82 -20.71
C SER A 471 -3.63 -5.15 -22.04
N ALA A 472 -3.49 -6.45 -22.37
CA ALA A 472 -2.95 -6.86 -23.66
C ALA A 472 -3.80 -6.37 -24.84
N ALA A 473 -5.13 -6.34 -24.68
CA ALA A 473 -6.04 -5.85 -25.72
C ALA A 473 -5.88 -4.34 -25.95
N ASP A 474 -5.75 -3.53 -24.89
CA ASP A 474 -5.51 -2.10 -25.02
C ASP A 474 -4.11 -1.82 -25.60
N ALA A 475 -3.10 -2.60 -25.21
CA ALA A 475 -1.74 -2.46 -25.76
C ALA A 475 -1.73 -2.64 -27.28
N VAL A 476 -2.43 -3.65 -27.79
CA VAL A 476 -2.61 -3.86 -29.24
C VAL A 476 -3.33 -2.68 -29.88
N ALA A 477 -4.42 -2.21 -29.26
CA ALA A 477 -5.22 -1.09 -29.78
C ALA A 477 -4.42 0.23 -29.86
N PHE A 478 -3.51 0.47 -28.92
CA PHE A 478 -2.69 1.69 -28.88
C PHE A 478 -1.29 1.51 -29.52
N GLY A 479 -0.97 0.34 -30.07
CA GLY A 479 0.33 0.08 -30.68
C GLY A 479 1.49 0.02 -29.69
N VAL A 480 1.23 -0.44 -28.46
CA VAL A 480 2.21 -0.58 -27.38
C VAL A 480 2.77 -2.00 -27.38
N GLU A 481 4.09 -2.11 -27.26
CA GLU A 481 4.79 -3.38 -27.23
C GLU A 481 5.82 -3.42 -26.09
N VAL A 482 6.00 -4.59 -25.49
CA VAL A 482 7.10 -4.90 -24.56
C VAL A 482 7.87 -6.08 -25.15
N LYS A 483 9.18 -5.90 -25.36
CA LYS A 483 10.02 -6.89 -26.05
C LYS A 483 11.29 -7.21 -25.26
N ALA A 484 11.64 -8.50 -25.23
CA ALA A 484 12.95 -8.94 -24.77
C ALA A 484 14.04 -8.58 -25.80
N GLN A 485 15.13 -8.01 -25.32
CA GLN A 485 16.33 -7.73 -26.11
C GLN A 485 17.22 -8.97 -26.21
N SER A 486 18.19 -8.97 -27.09
CA SER A 486 19.12 -10.10 -27.28
C SER A 486 19.92 -10.48 -26.01
N ASN A 487 20.10 -9.55 -25.12
CA ASN A 487 20.78 -9.75 -23.82
C ASN A 487 19.80 -10.15 -22.69
N GLY A 488 18.51 -10.38 -23.01
CA GLY A 488 17.47 -10.72 -22.04
C GLY A 488 16.82 -9.53 -21.33
N SER A 489 17.34 -8.30 -21.48
CA SER A 489 16.69 -7.13 -20.89
C SER A 489 15.36 -6.83 -21.59
N MET A 490 14.41 -6.22 -20.86
CA MET A 490 13.09 -5.87 -21.38
C MET A 490 13.05 -4.39 -21.75
N ASN A 491 12.58 -4.08 -22.96
CA ASN A 491 12.27 -2.73 -23.38
C ASN A 491 10.79 -2.62 -23.76
N GLY A 492 10.17 -1.47 -23.53
CA GLY A 492 8.78 -1.21 -23.87
C GLY A 492 8.54 0.17 -24.45
N THR A 493 7.44 0.29 -25.16
CA THR A 493 6.91 1.55 -25.69
C THR A 493 6.56 2.48 -24.55
N THR A 494 6.77 3.78 -24.74
CA THR A 494 6.20 4.82 -23.87
C THR A 494 4.97 5.46 -24.50
N ILE A 495 4.15 6.11 -23.68
CA ILE A 495 2.93 6.80 -24.11
C ILE A 495 2.88 8.22 -23.55
N ASN A 496 2.16 9.10 -24.22
CA ASN A 496 1.71 10.36 -23.67
C ASN A 496 0.28 10.18 -23.19
N ILE A 497 0.03 10.53 -21.92
CA ILE A 497 -1.28 10.40 -21.26
C ILE A 497 -1.82 11.80 -20.99
N THR A 498 -3.04 12.07 -21.44
CA THR A 498 -3.73 13.34 -21.16
C THR A 498 -4.98 13.07 -20.35
N VAL A 499 -5.12 13.78 -19.22
CA VAL A 499 -6.29 13.80 -18.33
C VAL A 499 -6.63 15.27 -18.07
N ASP A 500 -7.86 15.67 -18.28
CA ASP A 500 -8.37 17.04 -18.06
C ASP A 500 -7.45 18.14 -18.62
N GLY A 501 -6.84 17.90 -19.79
CA GLY A 501 -5.95 18.84 -20.47
C GLY A 501 -4.50 18.85 -19.97
N THR A 502 -4.18 18.12 -18.91
CA THR A 502 -2.80 17.92 -18.46
C THR A 502 -2.19 16.69 -19.11
N THR A 503 -0.97 16.78 -19.63
CA THR A 503 -0.30 15.67 -20.31
C THR A 503 0.99 15.31 -19.60
N LEU A 504 1.14 14.04 -19.27
CA LEU A 504 2.44 13.42 -18.95
C LEU A 504 3.01 12.77 -20.20
N GLU A 505 4.24 13.13 -20.55
CA GLU A 505 4.91 12.63 -21.75
C GLU A 505 5.84 11.45 -21.46
N ASN A 506 5.97 10.55 -22.44
CA ASN A 506 6.93 9.44 -22.45
C ASN A 506 6.83 8.52 -21.21
N VAL A 507 5.60 8.27 -20.72
CA VAL A 507 5.37 7.38 -19.59
C VAL A 507 5.53 5.93 -20.05
N PRO A 508 6.38 5.11 -19.39
CA PRO A 508 6.57 3.71 -19.77
C PRO A 508 5.28 2.90 -19.59
N VAL A 509 5.08 1.87 -20.44
CA VAL A 509 3.92 0.97 -20.31
C VAL A 509 4.38 -0.45 -20.09
N TRP A 510 3.78 -1.11 -19.11
CA TRP A 510 3.90 -2.54 -18.87
C TRP A 510 2.57 -3.25 -19.18
N ILE A 511 2.62 -4.28 -20.02
CA ILE A 511 1.46 -5.11 -20.33
C ILE A 511 1.27 -6.06 -19.15
N GLN A 512 0.21 -5.82 -18.36
CA GLN A 512 -0.08 -6.57 -17.15
C GLN A 512 -1.16 -7.61 -17.40
N PRO A 513 -0.86 -8.92 -17.27
CA PRO A 513 -1.90 -9.96 -17.30
C PRO A 513 -2.96 -9.71 -16.22
N GLY A 514 -4.22 -9.87 -16.58
CA GLY A 514 -5.33 -9.64 -15.65
C GLY A 514 -5.78 -8.18 -15.48
N GLN A 515 -5.14 -7.21 -16.12
CA GLN A 515 -5.62 -5.82 -16.18
C GLN A 515 -6.95 -5.75 -16.93
N THR A 516 -7.90 -4.97 -16.40
CA THR A 516 -9.21 -4.76 -17.05
C THR A 516 -9.06 -3.89 -18.30
N GLN A 517 -9.63 -4.35 -19.42
CA GLN A 517 -9.64 -3.59 -20.67
C GLN A 517 -10.37 -2.24 -20.52
N GLY A 518 -9.82 -1.19 -21.13
CA GLY A 518 -10.34 0.17 -21.05
C GLY A 518 -10.04 0.88 -19.73
N SER A 519 -9.05 0.37 -18.97
CA SER A 519 -8.60 0.97 -17.71
C SER A 519 -7.09 0.87 -17.58
N ILE A 520 -6.43 1.99 -17.29
CA ILE A 520 -4.97 2.07 -17.12
C ILE A 520 -4.62 2.66 -15.75
N GLY A 521 -3.61 2.09 -15.11
CA GLY A 521 -3.17 2.51 -13.78
C GLY A 521 -1.72 2.98 -13.74
N LEU A 522 -1.42 4.00 -12.93
CA LEU A 522 -0.06 4.51 -12.71
C LEU A 522 0.23 4.62 -11.21
N ALA A 523 1.38 4.09 -10.78
CA ALA A 523 1.73 4.06 -9.37
C ALA A 523 2.14 5.43 -8.85
N LEU A 524 1.69 5.76 -7.63
CA LEU A 524 2.06 6.95 -6.85
C LEU A 524 3.48 6.86 -6.28
N GLY A 525 4.01 7.98 -5.79
CA GLY A 525 5.23 8.08 -4.99
C GLY A 525 6.52 8.28 -5.79
N TYR A 526 6.43 8.38 -7.10
CA TYR A 526 7.54 8.61 -8.02
C TYR A 526 7.56 10.04 -8.58
N GLY A 527 8.53 10.35 -9.45
CA GLY A 527 8.66 11.66 -10.08
C GLY A 527 9.07 12.76 -9.08
N ARG A 528 9.85 12.39 -8.05
CA ARG A 528 10.37 13.31 -7.04
C ARG A 528 11.51 14.14 -7.62
N THR A 529 11.56 15.42 -7.25
CA THR A 529 12.64 16.35 -7.63
C THR A 529 13.61 16.61 -6.49
N GLU A 530 13.13 16.50 -5.26
CA GLU A 530 13.87 16.80 -4.02
C GLU A 530 13.80 15.65 -3.01
N ALA A 531 13.96 14.40 -3.48
CA ALA A 531 14.03 13.24 -2.59
C ALA A 531 15.44 12.96 -2.08
N GLY A 532 16.44 13.22 -2.92
CA GLY A 532 17.84 12.91 -2.69
C GLY A 532 18.47 12.13 -3.88
N LYS A 533 19.74 11.77 -3.73
CA LYS A 533 20.57 11.21 -4.82
C LYS A 533 19.95 9.98 -5.53
N VAL A 534 19.22 9.15 -4.79
CA VAL A 534 18.63 7.91 -5.33
C VAL A 534 17.28 8.18 -5.96
N GLY A 535 16.47 9.06 -5.34
CA GLY A 535 15.06 9.24 -5.70
C GLY A 535 14.78 10.35 -6.69
N ASN A 536 15.71 11.30 -6.90
CA ASN A 536 15.46 12.44 -7.79
C ASN A 536 15.29 11.96 -9.24
N ASN A 537 14.20 12.42 -9.87
CA ASN A 537 13.88 12.18 -11.28
C ASN A 537 13.71 10.69 -11.66
N VAL A 538 13.32 9.85 -10.69
CA VAL A 538 12.98 8.45 -10.96
C VAL A 538 11.48 8.35 -11.21
N GLY A 539 11.09 7.86 -12.39
CA GLY A 539 9.70 7.74 -12.82
C GLY A 539 9.02 9.10 -13.04
N VAL A 540 7.69 9.11 -12.98
CA VAL A 540 6.83 10.29 -13.19
C VAL A 540 5.87 10.49 -12.03
N ASN A 541 5.46 11.73 -11.79
CA ASN A 541 4.51 12.05 -10.73
C ASN A 541 3.06 11.88 -11.20
N ALA A 542 2.42 10.80 -10.81
CA ALA A 542 1.03 10.50 -11.17
C ALA A 542 0.02 11.52 -10.60
N ASN A 543 0.36 12.23 -9.52
CA ASN A 543 -0.51 13.27 -8.95
C ASN A 543 -0.67 14.51 -9.85
N GLU A 544 0.13 14.65 -10.89
CA GLU A 544 -0.06 15.71 -11.88
C GLU A 544 -1.30 15.46 -12.75
N LEU A 545 -1.68 14.19 -12.95
CA LEU A 545 -2.89 13.81 -13.69
C LEU A 545 -4.12 13.65 -12.81
N LEU A 546 -3.95 13.19 -11.58
CA LEU A 546 -5.08 12.85 -10.71
C LEU A 546 -4.78 13.24 -9.25
N ALA A 547 -5.61 14.12 -8.70
CA ALA A 547 -5.49 14.54 -7.30
C ALA A 547 -5.84 13.39 -6.34
N PRO A 548 -5.27 13.35 -5.11
CA PRO A 548 -5.52 12.27 -4.14
C PRO A 548 -6.99 12.00 -3.80
N ALA A 549 -7.85 13.03 -3.88
CA ALA A 549 -9.27 12.91 -3.61
C ALA A 549 -10.07 12.24 -4.74
N VAL A 550 -9.47 12.06 -5.93
CA VAL A 550 -10.16 11.59 -7.15
C VAL A 550 -9.74 10.14 -7.42
N ASN A 551 -10.73 9.25 -7.57
CA ASN A 551 -10.46 7.82 -7.76
C ASN A 551 -10.06 7.47 -9.21
N TYR A 552 -10.64 8.16 -10.20
CA TYR A 552 -10.41 7.91 -11.64
C TYR A 552 -10.86 9.10 -12.49
N ALA A 553 -10.34 9.18 -13.70
CA ALA A 553 -10.76 10.15 -14.70
C ALA A 553 -10.73 9.56 -16.12
N GLU A 554 -11.40 10.19 -17.06
CA GLU A 554 -11.29 9.83 -18.48
C GLU A 554 -9.91 10.25 -19.02
N ALA A 555 -9.28 9.39 -19.79
CA ALA A 555 -7.94 9.62 -20.33
C ALA A 555 -7.88 9.42 -21.83
N THR A 556 -6.96 10.12 -22.48
CA THR A 556 -6.52 9.84 -23.86
C THR A 556 -5.05 9.45 -23.87
N VAL A 557 -4.70 8.52 -24.75
CA VAL A 557 -3.35 7.94 -24.84
C VAL A 557 -2.87 8.00 -26.29
N VAL A 558 -1.62 8.37 -26.46
CA VAL A 558 -0.92 8.34 -27.76
C VAL A 558 0.43 7.67 -27.55
N ALA A 559 0.75 6.64 -28.34
CA ALA A 559 2.05 6.01 -28.30
C ALA A 559 3.16 7.00 -28.69
N SER A 560 4.29 6.93 -27.98
CA SER A 560 5.49 7.73 -28.26
C SER A 560 6.51 6.90 -29.00
N GLU A 561 7.42 7.56 -29.71
CA GLU A 561 8.56 6.91 -30.39
C GLU A 561 9.71 6.56 -29.43
N VAL A 562 9.59 6.95 -28.15
CA VAL A 562 10.62 6.71 -27.12
C VAL A 562 10.44 5.32 -26.53
N GLU A 563 11.52 4.54 -26.49
CA GLU A 563 11.57 3.27 -25.78
C GLU A 563 12.10 3.45 -24.36
N HIS A 564 11.54 2.66 -23.42
CA HIS A 564 11.99 2.60 -22.03
C HIS A 564 12.56 1.22 -21.70
N GLY A 565 13.70 1.20 -21.02
CA GLY A 565 14.31 -0.04 -20.52
C GLY A 565 13.84 -0.38 -19.11
N PHE A 566 13.16 -1.51 -18.94
CA PHE A 566 12.68 -1.99 -17.65
C PHE A 566 13.77 -2.78 -16.90
N ALA A 567 13.80 -2.60 -15.57
CA ALA A 567 14.56 -3.44 -14.65
C ALA A 567 13.68 -4.61 -14.18
N SER A 568 13.61 -5.68 -15.00
CA SER A 568 12.83 -6.88 -14.70
C SER A 568 13.70 -7.94 -14.04
N VAL A 569 13.25 -8.44 -12.89
CA VAL A 569 13.91 -9.52 -12.14
C VAL A 569 13.43 -10.89 -12.61
N GLN A 570 12.20 -10.98 -13.11
CA GLN A 570 11.61 -12.20 -13.65
C GLN A 570 11.28 -12.02 -15.13
N LEU A 571 11.77 -12.91 -16.00
CA LEU A 571 11.60 -12.83 -17.44
C LEU A 571 10.48 -13.76 -17.94
N ALA A 572 10.35 -14.94 -17.37
CA ALA A 572 9.29 -15.89 -17.70
C ALA A 572 8.12 -15.75 -16.72
N HIS A 573 6.93 -15.46 -17.23
CA HIS A 573 5.74 -15.19 -16.41
C HIS A 573 4.74 -16.33 -16.40
N THR A 574 4.96 -17.42 -17.14
CA THR A 574 4.16 -18.65 -17.11
C THR A 574 5.04 -19.86 -16.82
N MET A 575 4.45 -20.93 -16.35
CA MET A 575 5.18 -22.17 -16.08
C MET A 575 5.61 -22.91 -17.35
N MET A 576 5.08 -22.57 -18.50
CA MET A 576 5.36 -23.21 -19.80
C MET A 576 5.23 -24.73 -19.75
N GLY A 577 4.17 -25.24 -19.11
CA GLY A 577 3.89 -26.66 -18.92
C GLY A 577 4.81 -27.40 -17.93
N ARG A 578 5.71 -26.67 -17.22
CA ARG A 578 6.57 -27.25 -16.17
C ARG A 578 5.86 -27.20 -14.81
N LYS A 579 6.04 -28.21 -13.97
CA LYS A 579 5.53 -28.23 -12.60
C LYS A 579 6.46 -27.42 -11.66
N ILE A 580 6.46 -26.08 -11.80
CA ILE A 580 7.25 -25.20 -10.94
C ILE A 580 6.52 -24.95 -9.62
N VAL A 581 5.22 -24.70 -9.70
CA VAL A 581 4.32 -24.53 -8.55
C VAL A 581 3.36 -25.70 -8.55
N ASN A 582 3.25 -26.40 -7.43
CA ASN A 582 2.26 -27.45 -7.24
C ASN A 582 1.01 -26.82 -6.63
N GLU A 583 -0.08 -26.80 -7.38
CA GLU A 583 -1.37 -26.33 -6.93
C GLU A 583 -2.42 -27.45 -6.98
N ILE A 584 -3.39 -27.37 -6.09
CA ILE A 584 -4.44 -28.37 -5.96
C ILE A 584 -5.69 -27.73 -5.38
N ASN A 585 -6.86 -28.20 -5.77
CA ASN A 585 -8.09 -27.74 -5.17
C ASN A 585 -8.30 -28.28 -3.74
N LEU A 586 -9.02 -27.52 -2.93
CA LEU A 586 -9.25 -27.84 -1.53
C LEU A 586 -9.91 -29.23 -1.29
N PRO A 587 -10.92 -29.68 -2.06
CA PRO A 587 -11.48 -31.01 -1.90
C PRO A 587 -10.45 -32.14 -2.07
N THR A 588 -9.57 -32.06 -3.07
CA THR A 588 -8.51 -33.06 -3.28
C THR A 588 -7.48 -33.01 -2.16
N PHE A 589 -7.11 -31.83 -1.67
CA PHE A 589 -6.24 -31.69 -0.51
C PHE A 589 -6.83 -32.37 0.74
N LEU A 590 -8.11 -32.15 1.01
CA LEU A 590 -8.82 -32.72 2.15
C LEU A 590 -9.02 -34.26 2.03
N SER A 591 -8.90 -34.84 0.82
CA SER A 591 -8.95 -36.28 0.62
C SER A 591 -7.77 -37.02 1.29
N GLY A 592 -6.70 -36.31 1.62
CA GLY A 592 -5.54 -36.83 2.34
C GLY A 592 -4.54 -37.63 1.50
N ASN A 593 -4.72 -37.74 0.18
CA ASN A 593 -3.79 -38.49 -0.69
C ASN A 593 -2.63 -37.61 -1.17
N ALA A 594 -1.64 -37.40 -0.30
CA ALA A 594 -0.49 -36.53 -0.60
C ALA A 594 0.32 -36.95 -1.85
N LYS A 595 0.22 -38.18 -2.30
CA LYS A 595 0.93 -38.64 -3.50
C LYS A 595 0.37 -38.01 -4.79
N GLU A 596 -0.88 -37.60 -4.80
CA GLU A 596 -1.50 -36.97 -5.98
C GLU A 596 -0.97 -35.61 -6.31
N TRP A 597 -0.52 -34.84 -5.31
CA TRP A 597 -0.06 -33.47 -5.52
C TRP A 597 1.41 -33.21 -5.14
N ASN A 598 2.07 -34.16 -4.47
CA ASN A 598 3.44 -34.04 -4.06
C ASN A 598 4.33 -35.06 -4.78
N GLU A 599 4.13 -35.16 -6.09
CA GLU A 599 4.91 -36.02 -6.95
C GLU A 599 6.34 -35.47 -7.06
N LYS A 600 7.33 -36.32 -6.77
CA LYS A 600 8.74 -35.94 -6.91
C LYS A 600 9.09 -35.86 -8.39
N PRO A 601 9.75 -34.76 -8.86
CA PRO A 601 10.22 -34.70 -10.24
C PRO A 601 11.19 -35.84 -10.54
N THR A 602 10.91 -36.56 -11.62
CA THR A 602 11.78 -37.62 -12.13
C THR A 602 12.27 -37.26 -13.54
N PHE A 603 13.41 -37.77 -13.93
CA PHE A 603 13.93 -37.68 -15.27
C PHE A 603 14.40 -39.05 -15.74
N GLU A 604 14.34 -39.30 -17.04
CA GLU A 604 14.79 -40.55 -17.65
C GLU A 604 16.32 -40.62 -17.66
N SER A 605 16.85 -41.70 -17.15
CA SER A 605 18.26 -42.04 -17.21
C SER A 605 18.50 -43.38 -17.85
N TYR A 606 19.75 -43.73 -18.12
CA TYR A 606 20.12 -45.08 -18.60
C TYR A 606 19.82 -46.19 -17.57
N LYS A 607 19.53 -45.85 -16.33
CA LYS A 607 19.10 -46.71 -15.23
C LYS A 607 17.58 -46.76 -15.04
N GLY A 608 16.83 -46.08 -15.90
CA GLY A 608 15.39 -45.82 -15.74
C GLY A 608 15.11 -44.47 -15.08
N PRO A 609 13.84 -44.20 -14.71
CA PRO A 609 13.48 -42.96 -14.05
C PRO A 609 14.21 -42.77 -12.71
N LEU A 610 14.87 -41.64 -12.56
CA LEU A 610 15.52 -41.25 -11.30
C LEU A 610 14.94 -39.92 -10.78
N THR A 611 14.86 -39.78 -9.47
CA THR A 611 14.61 -38.48 -8.86
C THR A 611 15.88 -37.64 -8.86
N SER A 612 15.75 -36.32 -8.71
CA SER A 612 16.91 -35.41 -8.62
C SER A 612 17.87 -35.76 -7.47
N PHE A 613 17.34 -36.37 -6.41
CA PHE A 613 18.15 -36.82 -5.25
C PHE A 613 18.99 -38.07 -5.59
N GLU A 614 18.47 -38.98 -6.43
CA GLU A 614 19.16 -40.19 -6.84
C GLU A 614 20.21 -39.95 -7.91
N ALA A 615 20.15 -38.80 -8.61
CA ALA A 615 21.08 -38.41 -9.67
C ALA A 615 22.23 -37.57 -9.17
N ASN A 616 22.53 -37.60 -7.90
CA ASN A 616 23.62 -36.86 -7.31
C ASN A 616 24.97 -37.28 -7.92
N LEU A 617 25.78 -36.30 -8.36
CA LEU A 617 27.13 -36.54 -8.88
C LEU A 617 28.21 -36.64 -7.79
N TRP A 618 27.83 -36.28 -6.59
CA TRP A 618 28.71 -36.24 -5.43
C TRP A 618 28.21 -37.19 -4.35
N ASP A 619 29.13 -37.74 -3.56
CA ASP A 619 28.76 -38.47 -2.36
C ASP A 619 28.05 -37.57 -1.37
N ASP A 620 27.14 -38.14 -0.58
CA ASP A 620 26.44 -37.37 0.45
C ASP A 620 27.45 -36.82 1.44
N GLN A 621 27.29 -35.55 1.80
CA GLN A 621 28.13 -34.92 2.81
C GLN A 621 27.71 -35.39 4.20
N ASP A 622 28.69 -35.61 5.07
CA ASP A 622 28.45 -35.87 6.47
C ASP A 622 27.98 -34.59 7.18
N HIS A 623 26.71 -34.56 7.54
CA HIS A 623 26.09 -33.48 8.30
C HIS A 623 26.05 -33.69 9.82
N GLU A 624 26.64 -34.77 10.34
CA GLU A 624 26.63 -35.09 11.77
C GLU A 624 27.51 -34.15 12.60
N THR A 625 28.43 -33.44 11.95
CA THR A 625 29.41 -32.57 12.61
C THR A 625 28.97 -31.11 12.73
N SER A 626 27.87 -30.68 12.09
CA SER A 626 27.37 -29.29 12.12
C SER A 626 25.86 -29.21 11.94
N HIS A 627 25.32 -28.00 12.14
CA HIS A 627 23.90 -27.75 11.89
C HIS A 627 23.61 -27.69 10.38
N MET A 628 22.53 -28.35 9.96
CA MET A 628 21.96 -28.22 8.63
C MET A 628 20.77 -27.29 8.69
N TRP A 629 20.81 -26.22 7.86
CA TRP A 629 19.74 -25.25 7.81
C TRP A 629 18.79 -25.56 6.67
N ASN A 630 17.50 -25.51 6.96
CA ASN A 630 16.43 -25.67 5.98
C ASN A 630 15.42 -24.54 6.13
N MET A 631 14.76 -24.18 5.03
CA MET A 631 13.69 -23.19 5.02
C MET A 631 12.49 -23.77 4.28
N SER A 632 11.34 -23.72 4.92
CA SER A 632 10.04 -24.08 4.33
C SER A 632 9.14 -22.84 4.32
N ILE A 633 8.56 -22.53 3.17
CA ILE A 633 7.63 -21.42 3.00
C ILE A 633 6.26 -21.99 2.63
N ASP A 634 5.26 -21.74 3.50
CA ASP A 634 3.87 -22.11 3.23
C ASP A 634 3.25 -21.10 2.25
N LEU A 635 3.08 -21.52 0.99
CA LEU A 635 2.55 -20.65 -0.06
C LEU A 635 1.06 -20.32 0.11
N ASN A 636 0.29 -21.08 0.91
CA ASN A 636 -1.08 -20.70 1.24
C ASN A 636 -1.13 -19.51 2.22
N SER A 637 -0.12 -19.38 3.08
CA SER A 637 0.03 -18.28 4.04
C SER A 637 0.81 -17.10 3.47
N CYS A 638 1.56 -17.29 2.38
CA CYS A 638 2.37 -16.26 1.74
C CYS A 638 1.49 -15.37 0.86
N THR A 639 1.47 -14.06 1.14
CA THR A 639 0.77 -13.07 0.30
C THR A 639 1.63 -12.55 -0.85
N GLY A 640 2.91 -12.91 -0.91
CA GLY A 640 3.85 -12.45 -1.95
C GLY A 640 4.31 -10.99 -1.80
N CYS A 641 4.08 -10.34 -0.65
CA CYS A 641 4.34 -8.90 -0.44
C CYS A 641 5.82 -8.48 -0.49
N GLY A 642 6.79 -9.40 -0.51
CA GLY A 642 8.22 -9.10 -0.60
C GLY A 642 8.89 -8.57 0.68
N ALA A 643 8.19 -8.48 1.81
CA ALA A 643 8.76 -8.01 3.08
C ALA A 643 9.98 -8.83 3.54
N CYS A 644 9.95 -10.15 3.33
CA CYS A 644 11.06 -11.06 3.65
C CYS A 644 12.30 -10.80 2.78
N VAL A 645 12.14 -10.38 1.53
CA VAL A 645 13.23 -10.02 0.61
C VAL A 645 13.99 -8.82 1.16
N VAL A 646 13.27 -7.76 1.55
CA VAL A 646 13.87 -6.55 2.15
C VAL A 646 14.49 -6.87 3.51
N ALA A 647 13.80 -7.64 4.36
CA ALA A 647 14.31 -8.03 5.68
C ALA A 647 15.63 -8.81 5.58
N CYS A 648 15.76 -9.72 4.61
CA CYS A 648 16.99 -10.45 4.34
C CYS A 648 18.10 -9.50 3.86
N SER A 649 17.79 -8.57 2.94
CA SER A 649 18.76 -7.60 2.44
C SER A 649 19.30 -6.69 3.56
N LEU A 650 18.44 -6.25 4.47
CA LEU A 650 18.80 -5.44 5.64
C LEU A 650 19.74 -6.19 6.57
N GLU A 651 19.32 -7.36 7.03
CA GLU A 651 20.07 -8.11 8.04
C GLU A 651 21.44 -8.58 7.54
N ASN A 652 21.52 -8.92 6.26
CA ASN A 652 22.73 -9.44 5.63
C ASN A 652 23.53 -8.37 4.88
N ASN A 653 23.11 -7.10 4.95
CA ASN A 653 23.75 -5.98 4.26
C ASN A 653 23.93 -6.24 2.76
N VAL A 654 22.90 -6.78 2.10
CA VAL A 654 22.93 -7.08 0.67
C VAL A 654 22.98 -5.77 -0.11
N PRO A 655 23.93 -5.58 -1.03
CA PRO A 655 24.08 -4.34 -1.77
C PRO A 655 22.94 -4.12 -2.75
N VAL A 656 22.56 -2.85 -2.94
CA VAL A 656 21.77 -2.39 -4.07
C VAL A 656 22.70 -2.17 -5.27
N VAL A 657 22.36 -2.72 -6.42
CA VAL A 657 23.21 -2.68 -7.60
C VAL A 657 22.81 -1.59 -8.60
N GLY A 658 21.57 -1.11 -8.53
CA GLY A 658 21.05 -0.09 -9.43
C GLY A 658 20.33 -0.64 -10.65
N LYS A 659 19.52 0.22 -11.29
CA LYS A 659 18.65 -0.14 -12.42
C LYS A 659 19.39 -0.84 -13.56
N ASP A 660 20.55 -0.31 -13.97
CA ASP A 660 21.32 -0.84 -15.11
C ASP A 660 21.85 -2.25 -14.84
N GLU A 661 22.27 -2.55 -13.63
CA GLU A 661 22.77 -3.87 -13.27
C GLU A 661 21.63 -4.88 -13.10
N VAL A 662 20.46 -4.46 -12.57
CA VAL A 662 19.25 -5.30 -12.57
C VAL A 662 18.85 -5.66 -14.00
N ARG A 663 18.88 -4.72 -14.95
CA ARG A 663 18.64 -4.98 -16.38
C ARG A 663 19.63 -5.96 -17.01
N ARG A 664 20.80 -6.10 -16.42
CA ARG A 664 21.85 -7.07 -16.84
C ARG A 664 21.77 -8.38 -16.07
N HIS A 665 20.69 -8.59 -15.30
CA HIS A 665 20.48 -9.77 -14.45
C HIS A 665 21.56 -9.96 -13.39
N ARG A 666 22.00 -8.87 -12.76
CA ARG A 666 23.00 -8.85 -11.68
C ARG A 666 22.41 -8.38 -10.35
N ASP A 667 21.09 -8.51 -10.18
CA ASP A 667 20.42 -8.30 -8.90
C ASP A 667 21.00 -9.25 -7.85
N MET A 668 21.11 -8.76 -6.61
CA MET A 668 21.79 -9.46 -5.51
C MET A 668 20.83 -10.05 -4.47
N HIS A 669 19.54 -10.09 -4.75
CA HIS A 669 18.57 -10.64 -3.81
C HIS A 669 18.85 -12.11 -3.48
N TRP A 670 18.98 -12.44 -2.19
CA TRP A 670 19.16 -13.83 -1.75
C TRP A 670 17.85 -14.62 -1.73
N LEU A 671 16.73 -13.90 -1.52
CA LEU A 671 15.38 -14.45 -1.54
C LEU A 671 14.62 -13.83 -2.71
N ARG A 672 13.89 -14.67 -3.46
CA ARG A 672 12.99 -14.23 -4.52
C ARG A 672 11.63 -14.88 -4.30
N ILE A 673 10.58 -14.11 -4.59
CA ILE A 673 9.21 -14.60 -4.68
C ILE A 673 8.75 -14.26 -6.08
N ASP A 674 8.78 -15.25 -6.97
CA ASP A 674 8.36 -15.10 -8.35
C ASP A 674 6.86 -15.41 -8.48
N ARG A 675 6.20 -14.83 -9.50
CA ARG A 675 4.79 -15.12 -9.83
C ARG A 675 4.70 -15.77 -11.17
N TYR A 676 3.81 -16.76 -11.27
CA TYR A 676 3.52 -17.45 -12.52
C TYR A 676 2.05 -17.32 -12.80
N TYR A 677 1.71 -16.95 -14.03
CA TYR A 677 0.35 -16.83 -14.50
C TYR A 677 -0.05 -18.11 -15.24
N SER A 678 -1.33 -18.48 -15.17
CA SER A 678 -1.88 -19.52 -16.04
C SER A 678 -1.84 -19.07 -17.49
N SER A 679 -1.73 -20.04 -18.40
CA SER A 679 -1.81 -19.84 -19.86
C SER A 679 -2.97 -20.65 -20.41
N ASP A 680 -3.62 -20.13 -21.45
CA ASP A 680 -4.70 -20.85 -22.15
C ASP A 680 -4.14 -22.06 -22.94
N MET A 681 -2.86 -22.05 -23.28
CA MET A 681 -2.17 -23.18 -23.89
C MET A 681 -1.61 -24.11 -22.82
N THR A 682 -2.14 -25.33 -22.73
CA THR A 682 -1.64 -26.41 -21.88
C THR A 682 -1.04 -27.54 -22.74
N ASN A 683 -0.45 -28.57 -22.12
CA ASN A 683 0.02 -29.75 -22.85
C ASN A 683 -1.12 -30.48 -23.50
N GLU A 684 -2.25 -30.59 -22.81
CA GLU A 684 -3.47 -31.27 -23.28
C GLU A 684 -4.06 -30.53 -24.48
N VAL A 685 -4.21 -29.19 -24.41
CA VAL A 685 -4.70 -28.35 -25.51
C VAL A 685 -3.75 -28.45 -26.73
N ALA A 686 -2.44 -28.44 -26.50
CA ALA A 686 -1.47 -28.58 -27.58
C ALA A 686 -1.54 -29.91 -28.28
N GLU A 687 -1.79 -30.99 -27.55
CA GLU A 687 -2.02 -32.35 -28.12
C GLU A 687 -3.33 -32.43 -28.91
N GLU A 688 -4.42 -31.87 -28.37
CA GLU A 688 -5.71 -31.80 -29.01
C GLU A 688 -5.69 -30.98 -30.32
N GLU A 689 -5.01 -29.85 -30.31
CA GLU A 689 -4.88 -28.96 -31.48
C GLU A 689 -3.76 -29.40 -32.46
N GLY A 690 -2.94 -30.37 -32.09
CA GLY A 690 -1.82 -30.83 -32.91
C GLY A 690 -0.71 -29.78 -33.11
N VAL A 691 -0.49 -28.91 -32.10
CA VAL A 691 0.47 -27.81 -32.17
C VAL A 691 1.89 -28.33 -32.06
N GLY A 692 2.76 -27.90 -32.99
CA GLY A 692 4.18 -28.27 -32.98
C GLY A 692 4.95 -27.71 -31.78
N ALA A 693 6.04 -28.37 -31.38
CA ALA A 693 6.76 -28.09 -30.13
C ALA A 693 7.19 -26.62 -29.98
N ILE A 694 7.70 -25.96 -31.03
CA ILE A 694 8.14 -24.55 -30.98
C ILE A 694 6.95 -23.62 -30.79
N GLU A 695 5.88 -23.83 -31.55
CA GLU A 695 4.66 -23.03 -31.47
C GLU A 695 3.97 -23.24 -30.10
N LYS A 696 3.95 -24.48 -29.59
CA LYS A 696 3.42 -24.80 -28.26
C LYS A 696 4.10 -23.95 -27.18
N TYR A 697 5.41 -23.94 -27.12
CA TYR A 697 6.13 -23.17 -26.09
C TYR A 697 5.91 -21.67 -26.24
N ALA A 698 5.88 -21.13 -27.46
CA ALA A 698 5.59 -19.73 -27.71
C ALA A 698 4.19 -19.33 -27.22
N LYS A 699 3.18 -20.17 -27.43
CA LYS A 699 1.81 -19.95 -26.92
C LYS A 699 1.73 -20.13 -25.40
N MET A 700 2.46 -21.08 -24.82
CA MET A 700 2.52 -21.30 -23.37
C MET A 700 3.17 -20.14 -22.60
N GLU A 701 4.03 -19.35 -23.25
CA GLU A 701 4.67 -18.16 -22.64
C GLU A 701 3.68 -17.01 -22.48
N VAL A 702 2.57 -17.04 -23.22
CA VAL A 702 1.54 -15.98 -23.16
C VAL A 702 0.57 -16.27 -22.00
N PRO A 703 0.48 -15.37 -21.01
CA PRO A 703 -0.53 -15.48 -19.96
C PRO A 703 -1.94 -15.36 -20.54
N SER A 704 -2.91 -16.05 -19.92
CA SER A 704 -4.32 -15.89 -20.27
C SER A 704 -4.81 -14.46 -19.94
N GLU A 705 -5.90 -14.02 -20.58
CA GLU A 705 -6.49 -12.70 -20.29
C GLU A 705 -7.02 -12.57 -18.85
N SER A 706 -7.42 -13.67 -18.25
CA SER A 706 -7.90 -13.74 -16.85
C SER A 706 -7.12 -14.82 -16.10
N PRO A 707 -5.82 -14.59 -15.83
CA PRO A 707 -4.96 -15.63 -15.32
C PRO A 707 -5.27 -15.97 -13.86
N SER A 708 -5.12 -17.25 -13.50
CA SER A 708 -4.79 -17.64 -12.13
C SER A 708 -3.34 -17.25 -11.86
N VAL A 709 -3.02 -16.86 -10.61
CA VAL A 709 -1.70 -16.35 -10.22
C VAL A 709 -1.07 -17.25 -9.15
#